data_779807001a85c0d8da7be4a5abde89c3
#
_entry.id   779807001a85c0d8da7be4a5abde89c3
#
_cell.length_a   1.000
_cell.length_b   1.000
_cell.length_c   1.000
_cell.angle_alpha   90.00
_cell.angle_beta   90.00
_cell.angle_gamma   90.00
#
_symmetry.space_group_name_H-M   'P 1'
#
loop_
_entity.id
_entity.type
_entity.pdbx_description
1 polymer ?
#
loop_
_entity_poly.entity_id
_entity_poly.type
_entity_poly.pdbx_seq_one_letter_code
_entity_poly.pdbx_strand_id
1 'polypeptide(L)'
;MPKLKQLSSLPAIIVLSLIFCTVAFYLGSQDSEALTGENTGLLAEQMSLTPAGHLVIDASSGLPAVGSLTMNFVRTPDTAGPDGKGRYLIAVNSGYGIEFNSKSKGQQSLSVIDLNVKPEPKVVQNIYFSAPQSANFGLAFDHNLQPDGKYRLFLSGGFENKIWILSFDPNAAVPLSPQNKPDEKFDSPFIDVSAFAENAPSPDYNSNAAAVYPTGVAVAPDGETIYSANNLGDTLGVISHLRESRKIDRISLRRPSSNQLVYPYDVKLLISGSRVAKAYVSLWGDGSVAVVAAGNRVSHISVDRHPTAMLLNKTQTRLMVVNSNADVVSVIDTRTDRVIERIKVRLSESAQIGASPEGLALSGDEKTLYVANAHANAVAVVQLAANPTPRAGSKLLGFIPTGKYASAVAVVGNMIFVANGKGTGVDNSSNKVNNSGTYPNMPNKDYPADSYNKRGEYSVAVVSGNISMVDMPNEKELYAYTQATMRNNGMLGREKRSIFAGGRSPFKHVIYVIRENRTYDQVFGDVAVSGNGQKADGDGSVAIFGAGEAAKSPKGDRQNITPNARAIAMRFGLLDRFFVNAEASPDGHNWSTAAFSNDYVDKAFRWNYSRRGRTYDFEGFNRLPSFEAPSTQPPVALPSVFNLPATADDIVKFQKKYIPYLNGGRDIGEPETLYLWDAANRAGLTYRNYGEYIATVSQNDVAEVNTQKRKNYPDTSPTATAFAVKKTLERHFSPTHRNFDTDTPDSFTTDSYRAAGSTKSDPAITDNNASEKNRGNSRYGAWASEFSSFVADLQAGKGDRLPNLSIVRFSNDHTAGLHRGTPTPQFYVAENDYAIGRLVEDVSKSPYWKDTAIFIVEDDAQDGPDHVDAHRSPAFVISAYNRPGALVHEFHNTVSLIRTLELCLGLEPMNLLDANATPIDIFGATADLSPFTAVLPNVALDNLFPPDRPSGRMAYYMDLTDRQDLSHPDMANPRELNEIIWFSVRGDLPMPVAAHLPAFDLMTAGIKPGKEKERGDGDDE
;
A
#
# COMPACT_ATOMS: atom_id res chain seq x y z
N MET A 1 51.01 57.68 36.64
CA MET A 1 51.67 57.06 35.49
C MET A 1 51.92 55.63 35.82
N PRO A 2 51.49 54.60 35.05
CA PRO A 2 51.74 54.44 33.61
C PRO A 2 50.50 54.13 32.78
N LYS A 3 50.64 54.43 31.51
CA LYS A 3 49.75 54.20 30.41
C LYS A 3 50.00 52.83 29.76
N LEU A 4 48.99 52.38 29.04
CA LEU A 4 48.97 51.34 27.99
C LEU A 4 49.01 49.88 28.39
N LYS A 5 47.84 49.31 28.35
CA LYS A 5 47.62 48.01 27.67
C LYS A 5 46.08 47.78 27.54
N GLN A 6 45.48 48.46 26.62
CA GLN A 6 44.17 48.08 26.08
C GLN A 6 44.26 48.25 24.56
N LEU A 7 44.58 47.16 23.88
CA LEU A 7 44.36 47.00 22.43
C LEU A 7 44.94 45.65 21.96
N SER A 8 44.28 44.56 22.40
CA SER A 8 44.54 43.24 21.79
C SER A 8 43.40 42.24 21.86
N SER A 9 42.16 42.72 22.14
CA SER A 9 41.00 41.79 22.26
C SER A 9 39.92 41.95 21.15
N LEU A 10 39.98 42.97 20.32
CA LEU A 10 38.95 43.19 19.30
C LEU A 10 38.99 42.22 18.12
N PRO A 11 40.15 41.75 17.59
CA PRO A 11 40.14 40.80 16.49
C PRO A 11 39.68 39.39 16.86
N ALA A 12 39.96 38.98 18.10
CA ALA A 12 39.60 37.65 18.57
C ALA A 12 38.07 37.47 18.82
N ILE A 13 37.43 38.53 19.30
CA ILE A 13 35.98 38.53 19.55
C ILE A 13 35.22 38.60 18.24
N ILE A 14 35.69 39.34 17.25
CA ILE A 14 35.07 39.41 15.92
C ILE A 14 35.25 38.08 15.17
N VAL A 15 36.39 37.42 15.27
CA VAL A 15 36.62 36.12 14.65
C VAL A 15 35.77 35.01 15.36
N LEU A 16 35.66 35.02 16.69
CA LEU A 16 34.80 34.12 17.41
C LEU A 16 33.32 34.41 17.12
N SER A 17 32.88 35.63 17.00
CA SER A 17 31.52 36.01 16.63
C SER A 17 31.20 35.63 15.19
N LEU A 18 32.13 35.78 14.26
CA LEU A 18 31.99 35.32 12.87
C LEU A 18 32.01 33.80 12.77
N ILE A 19 32.81 33.09 13.54
CA ILE A 19 32.81 31.63 13.61
C ILE A 19 31.52 31.12 14.25
N PHE A 20 31.04 31.78 15.32
CA PHE A 20 29.76 31.40 15.90
C PHE A 20 28.54 31.71 14.98
N CYS A 21 28.55 32.85 14.28
CA CYS A 21 27.54 33.14 13.26
C CYS A 21 27.66 32.23 12.04
N THR A 22 28.86 31.84 11.61
CA THR A 22 29.01 30.91 10.48
C THR A 22 28.67 29.49 10.88
N VAL A 23 28.96 29.04 12.09
CA VAL A 23 28.55 27.75 12.61
C VAL A 23 27.04 27.74 12.94
N ALA A 24 26.49 28.83 13.49
CA ALA A 24 25.05 28.95 13.66
C ALA A 24 24.29 29.07 12.33
N PHE A 25 24.89 29.73 11.30
CA PHE A 25 24.31 29.75 9.95
C PHE A 25 24.46 28.42 9.23
N TYR A 26 25.58 27.71 9.44
CA TYR A 26 25.78 26.36 8.89
C TYR A 26 24.93 25.30 9.56
N LEU A 27 24.72 25.38 10.89
CA LEU A 27 23.79 24.52 11.63
C LEU A 27 22.33 24.95 11.39
N GLY A 28 22.03 26.23 11.22
CA GLY A 28 20.70 26.72 10.89
C GLY A 28 20.31 26.47 9.42
N SER A 29 21.27 26.46 8.49
CA SER A 29 21.00 26.10 7.10
C SER A 29 20.85 24.59 6.89
N GLN A 30 21.55 23.78 7.70
CA GLN A 30 21.33 22.32 7.66
C GLN A 30 19.98 21.92 8.26
N ASP A 31 19.52 22.62 9.32
CA ASP A 31 18.19 22.39 9.89
C ASP A 31 17.05 22.90 8.96
N SER A 32 17.30 23.94 8.14
CA SER A 32 16.31 24.44 7.19
C SER A 32 16.25 23.63 5.88
N GLU A 33 17.38 23.07 5.43
CA GLU A 33 17.39 22.14 4.28
C GLU A 33 16.90 20.75 4.64
N ALA A 34 17.08 20.29 5.88
CA ALA A 34 16.51 19.03 6.37
C ALA A 34 14.96 19.06 6.49
N LEU A 35 14.37 20.26 6.51
CA LEU A 35 12.91 20.42 6.55
C LEU A 35 12.24 20.45 5.17
N THR A 36 13.01 20.53 4.09
CA THR A 36 12.53 20.49 2.70
C THR A 36 12.73 19.14 2.04
N GLY A 37 13.08 18.10 2.81
CA GLY A 37 13.17 16.74 2.31
C GLY A 37 11.84 16.31 1.71
N GLU A 38 11.80 16.23 0.39
CA GLU A 38 10.68 15.74 -0.38
C GLU A 38 10.49 14.26 -0.03
N ASN A 39 9.57 14.00 0.85
CA ASN A 39 9.22 12.65 1.22
C ASN A 39 8.16 12.16 0.23
N THR A 40 8.39 11.04 -0.36
CA THR A 40 7.39 10.38 -1.18
C THR A 40 6.15 10.07 -0.34
N GLY A 41 4.99 9.99 -0.95
CA GLY A 41 3.75 9.64 -0.26
C GLY A 41 3.70 8.26 0.37
N LEU A 42 4.79 7.46 0.23
CA LEU A 42 4.87 6.09 0.70
C LEU A 42 4.57 5.86 2.16
N LEU A 43 4.93 6.82 3.00
CA LEU A 43 4.69 6.67 4.43
C LEU A 43 4.21 7.98 4.98
N ALA A 44 3.15 7.86 5.73
CA ALA A 44 2.54 8.94 6.43
C ALA A 44 3.59 9.84 7.08
N GLU A 45 3.50 11.10 6.83
CA GLU A 45 4.00 12.21 7.63
C GLU A 45 5.50 12.29 7.92
N GLN A 46 6.32 11.45 7.35
CA GLN A 46 7.75 11.53 7.63
C GLN A 46 8.45 12.39 6.60
N MET A 47 8.58 13.66 6.91
CA MET A 47 9.23 14.64 6.04
C MET A 47 10.73 14.43 5.90
N SER A 48 11.39 13.82 6.89
CA SER A 48 12.78 13.38 6.81
C SER A 48 13.03 12.21 7.72
N LEU A 49 13.76 11.20 7.24
CA LEU A 49 14.25 10.11 8.05
C LEU A 49 15.73 10.32 8.35
N THR A 50 16.09 10.18 9.62
CA THR A 50 17.48 10.06 10.06
C THR A 50 17.69 8.67 10.63
N PRO A 51 17.89 7.65 9.79
CA PRO A 51 18.11 6.29 10.28
C PRO A 51 19.43 6.20 11.03
N ALA A 52 19.47 5.30 12.01
CA ALA A 52 20.71 4.99 12.73
C ALA A 52 21.57 4.01 11.95
N GLY A 53 22.89 4.09 12.16
CA GLY A 53 23.86 3.14 11.63
C GLY A 53 24.16 3.33 10.14
N HIS A 54 24.51 2.21 9.49
CA HIS A 54 24.93 2.19 8.10
C HIS A 54 24.06 1.21 7.30
N LEU A 55 23.93 1.45 5.99
CA LEU A 55 23.23 0.53 5.12
C LEU A 55 24.17 -0.61 4.67
N VAL A 56 23.67 -1.84 4.70
CA VAL A 56 24.37 -3.00 4.14
C VAL A 56 24.36 -2.86 2.62
N ILE A 57 25.55 -2.83 2.00
CA ILE A 57 25.68 -2.70 0.56
C ILE A 57 25.80 -4.05 -0.14
N ASP A 58 25.33 -4.13 -1.37
CA ASP A 58 25.59 -5.25 -2.27
C ASP A 58 27.04 -5.19 -2.77
N ALA A 59 27.77 -6.28 -2.65
CA ALA A 59 29.19 -6.33 -3.00
C ALA A 59 29.45 -6.15 -4.51
N SER A 60 28.48 -6.48 -5.35
CA SER A 60 28.59 -6.41 -6.81
C SER A 60 28.25 -5.02 -7.37
N SER A 61 27.23 -4.38 -6.82
CA SER A 61 26.75 -3.07 -7.30
C SER A 61 27.28 -1.90 -6.48
N GLY A 62 27.70 -2.13 -5.24
CA GLY A 62 28.09 -1.07 -4.31
C GLY A 62 26.91 -0.27 -3.76
N LEU A 63 25.68 -0.68 -4.05
CA LEU A 63 24.44 0.02 -3.67
C LEU A 63 23.78 -0.64 -2.46
N PRO A 64 23.05 0.11 -1.62
CA PRO A 64 22.41 -0.40 -0.41
C PRO A 64 21.09 -1.14 -0.67
N ALA A 65 20.66 -1.28 -1.91
CA ALA A 65 19.37 -1.88 -2.24
C ALA A 65 19.37 -3.40 -2.16
N VAL A 66 18.30 -3.94 -1.60
CA VAL A 66 17.90 -5.35 -1.67
C VAL A 66 16.49 -5.41 -2.27
N GLY A 67 15.89 -6.60 -2.41
CA GLY A 67 14.49 -6.71 -2.76
C GLY A 67 13.60 -5.98 -1.73
N SER A 68 12.47 -5.46 -2.16
CA SER A 68 11.53 -4.80 -1.26
C SER A 68 10.83 -5.80 -0.33
N LEU A 69 10.25 -5.30 0.75
CA LEU A 69 9.51 -6.05 1.76
C LEU A 69 10.28 -7.29 2.27
N THR A 70 11.44 -7.08 2.88
CA THR A 70 12.14 -8.14 3.60
C THR A 70 11.30 -8.58 4.80
N MET A 71 10.82 -9.81 4.81
CA MET A 71 9.87 -10.30 5.82
C MET A 71 10.53 -11.06 6.96
N ASN A 72 11.71 -11.62 6.74
CA ASN A 72 12.37 -12.45 7.75
C ASN A 72 13.86 -12.57 7.50
N PHE A 73 14.58 -12.90 8.57
CA PHE A 73 16.00 -13.27 8.54
C PHE A 73 16.19 -14.67 9.10
N VAL A 74 17.12 -15.41 8.52
CA VAL A 74 17.62 -16.65 9.12
C VAL A 74 19.15 -16.67 9.09
N ARG A 75 19.76 -17.18 10.14
CA ARG A 75 21.19 -17.37 10.21
C ARG A 75 21.58 -18.79 9.80
N THR A 76 22.68 -18.93 9.08
CA THR A 76 23.15 -20.22 8.59
C THR A 76 23.61 -21.13 9.75
N PRO A 77 23.56 -22.48 9.60
CA PRO A 77 23.87 -23.41 10.69
C PRO A 77 25.38 -23.65 10.91
N ASP A 78 26.24 -23.18 10.00
CA ASP A 78 27.70 -23.30 10.15
C ASP A 78 28.22 -22.43 11.32
N THR A 79 29.45 -22.72 11.77
CA THR A 79 30.07 -22.05 12.92
C THR A 79 31.18 -21.08 12.55
N ALA A 80 31.28 -20.72 11.28
CA ALA A 80 32.36 -19.88 10.76
C ALA A 80 32.09 -18.34 10.90
N GLY A 81 31.01 -17.93 11.54
CA GLY A 81 30.63 -16.52 11.72
C GLY A 81 31.45 -15.77 12.78
N PRO A 82 31.27 -14.43 12.88
CA PRO A 82 32.12 -13.58 13.72
C PRO A 82 31.93 -13.82 15.23
N ASP A 83 30.83 -14.41 15.66
CA ASP A 83 30.52 -14.75 17.07
C ASP A 83 30.51 -16.26 17.30
N GLY A 84 31.20 -17.03 16.45
CA GLY A 84 31.27 -18.48 16.56
C GLY A 84 29.96 -19.21 16.19
N LYS A 85 29.09 -18.56 15.44
CA LYS A 85 27.84 -19.08 14.87
C LYS A 85 27.86 -18.91 13.37
N GLY A 86 26.76 -19.12 12.68
CA GLY A 86 26.65 -19.04 11.22
C GLY A 86 27.31 -17.84 10.59
N ARG A 87 28.03 -18.05 9.47
CA ARG A 87 28.73 -16.99 8.74
C ARG A 87 27.78 -16.03 8.01
N TYR A 88 26.65 -16.53 7.54
CA TYR A 88 25.76 -15.74 6.72
C TYR A 88 24.44 -15.46 7.43
N LEU A 89 23.88 -14.27 7.13
CA LEU A 89 22.51 -13.90 7.42
C LEU A 89 21.77 -13.87 6.08
N ILE A 90 20.67 -14.61 5.99
CA ILE A 90 19.85 -14.69 4.78
C ILE A 90 18.57 -13.94 5.02
N ALA A 91 18.25 -12.99 4.14
CA ALA A 91 17.04 -12.21 4.13
C ALA A 91 16.08 -12.70 3.04
N VAL A 92 14.79 -12.86 3.36
CA VAL A 92 13.76 -13.16 2.37
C VAL A 92 13.00 -11.86 2.04
N ASN A 93 13.04 -11.47 0.76
CA ASN A 93 12.39 -10.30 0.22
C ASN A 93 11.16 -10.74 -0.57
N SER A 94 9.98 -10.44 -0.06
CA SER A 94 8.72 -10.83 -0.71
C SER A 94 8.29 -9.88 -1.83
N GLY A 95 8.91 -8.73 -1.94
CA GLY A 95 8.82 -7.77 -3.03
C GLY A 95 7.46 -7.09 -3.23
N TYR A 96 7.44 -5.78 -3.37
CA TYR A 96 6.26 -5.07 -3.89
C TYR A 96 6.22 -5.11 -5.42
N GLY A 97 7.36 -5.05 -6.10
CA GLY A 97 7.49 -4.98 -7.55
C GLY A 97 7.16 -6.27 -8.31
N ILE A 98 6.15 -7.01 -7.87
CA ILE A 98 5.62 -8.11 -8.65
C ILE A 98 4.49 -7.58 -9.50
N GLU A 99 4.67 -7.66 -10.80
CA GLU A 99 3.57 -7.42 -11.68
C GLU A 99 2.58 -8.57 -11.63
N PHE A 100 1.35 -8.20 -11.82
CA PHE A 100 0.21 -9.09 -11.80
C PHE A 100 0.08 -9.94 -13.08
N ASN A 101 0.82 -9.60 -14.13
CA ASN A 101 0.89 -10.41 -15.33
C ASN A 101 2.15 -11.30 -15.35
N SER A 102 2.09 -12.42 -16.04
CA SER A 102 3.12 -13.46 -16.06
C SER A 102 4.46 -13.06 -16.71
N LYS A 103 4.64 -11.83 -17.12
CA LYS A 103 5.79 -11.40 -17.92
C LYS A 103 6.80 -10.55 -17.17
N SER A 104 6.55 -10.19 -15.91
CA SER A 104 7.42 -9.29 -15.17
C SER A 104 8.49 -9.97 -14.34
N LYS A 105 9.58 -9.26 -14.11
CA LYS A 105 10.63 -9.64 -13.17
C LYS A 105 10.19 -9.22 -11.77
N GLY A 106 9.74 -10.18 -10.95
CA GLY A 106 9.45 -9.91 -9.55
C GLY A 106 10.70 -9.46 -8.82
N GLN A 107 10.56 -8.55 -7.88
CA GLN A 107 11.63 -8.17 -6.95
C GLN A 107 11.78 -9.16 -5.79
N GLN A 108 11.10 -10.28 -5.85
CA GLN A 108 11.23 -11.33 -4.84
C GLN A 108 12.58 -11.99 -4.91
N SER A 109 13.24 -12.07 -3.79
CA SER A 109 14.59 -12.59 -3.74
C SER A 109 14.98 -13.12 -2.37
N LEU A 110 16.08 -13.88 -2.34
CA LEU A 110 16.87 -14.12 -1.15
C LEU A 110 18.16 -13.30 -1.27
N SER A 111 18.48 -12.51 -0.25
CA SER A 111 19.75 -11.81 -0.14
C SER A 111 20.62 -12.48 0.91
N VAL A 112 21.84 -12.87 0.53
CA VAL A 112 22.82 -13.52 1.40
C VAL A 112 23.86 -12.52 1.85
N ILE A 113 23.88 -12.21 3.14
CA ILE A 113 24.80 -11.26 3.77
C ILE A 113 25.95 -12.04 4.40
N ASP A 114 27.19 -11.83 3.95
CA ASP A 114 28.38 -12.37 4.57
C ASP A 114 28.82 -11.48 5.75
N LEU A 115 28.70 -12.00 6.94
CA LEU A 115 29.00 -11.33 8.20
C LEU A 115 30.52 -11.18 8.46
N ASN A 116 31.37 -11.93 7.72
CA ASN A 116 32.82 -11.90 7.86
C ASN A 116 33.52 -10.91 6.91
N VAL A 117 32.79 -10.30 5.98
CA VAL A 117 33.40 -9.29 5.09
C VAL A 117 33.87 -8.11 5.92
N LYS A 118 35.05 -7.57 5.58
CA LYS A 118 35.64 -6.41 6.24
C LYS A 118 35.66 -5.21 5.28
N PRO A 119 35.49 -3.97 5.74
CA PRO A 119 35.31 -3.56 7.15
C PRO A 119 33.93 -3.90 7.71
N GLU A 120 32.93 -4.13 6.86
CA GLU A 120 31.52 -4.32 7.25
C GLU A 120 30.88 -5.46 6.46
N PRO A 121 29.85 -6.15 7.01
CA PRO A 121 29.05 -7.12 6.30
C PRO A 121 28.49 -6.61 5.00
N LYS A 122 28.39 -7.47 3.97
CA LYS A 122 27.86 -7.14 2.65
C LYS A 122 26.95 -8.22 2.11
N VAL A 123 26.00 -7.85 1.25
CA VAL A 123 25.29 -8.82 0.41
C VAL A 123 26.27 -9.37 -0.62
N VAL A 124 26.47 -10.67 -0.63
CA VAL A 124 27.39 -11.37 -1.54
C VAL A 124 26.69 -12.20 -2.59
N GLN A 125 25.40 -12.43 -2.41
CA GLN A 125 24.57 -13.19 -3.35
C GLN A 125 23.11 -12.74 -3.26
N ASN A 126 22.46 -12.58 -4.42
CA ASN A 126 21.02 -12.48 -4.54
C ASN A 126 20.50 -13.62 -5.41
N ILE A 127 19.41 -14.26 -4.98
CA ILE A 127 18.65 -15.24 -5.75
C ILE A 127 17.28 -14.65 -6.00
N TYR A 128 16.96 -14.41 -7.26
CA TYR A 128 15.69 -13.79 -7.68
C TYR A 128 14.68 -14.85 -8.09
N PHE A 129 13.41 -14.58 -7.78
CA PHE A 129 12.26 -15.37 -8.19
C PHE A 129 11.48 -14.58 -9.23
N SER A 130 11.37 -15.10 -10.45
CA SER A 130 10.55 -14.46 -11.49
C SER A 130 9.12 -14.97 -11.43
N ALA A 131 8.17 -14.10 -11.76
CA ALA A 131 6.78 -14.52 -11.84
C ALA A 131 6.61 -15.72 -12.82
N PRO A 132 5.81 -16.73 -12.47
CA PRO A 132 4.94 -16.81 -11.31
C PRO A 132 5.62 -17.30 -10.02
N GLN A 133 6.94 -17.48 -10.01
CA GLN A 133 7.67 -17.90 -8.80
C GLN A 133 7.57 -16.86 -7.70
N SER A 134 7.51 -17.33 -6.46
CA SER A 134 7.35 -16.45 -5.31
C SER A 134 8.09 -16.93 -4.06
N ALA A 135 8.42 -15.98 -3.21
CA ALA A 135 9.01 -16.17 -1.90
C ALA A 135 8.14 -15.49 -0.84
N ASN A 136 8.05 -16.09 0.34
CA ASN A 136 7.27 -15.55 1.44
C ASN A 136 8.03 -15.66 2.77
N PHE A 137 7.40 -15.34 3.87
CA PHE A 137 7.94 -15.23 5.23
C PHE A 137 8.73 -16.44 5.71
N GLY A 138 8.29 -17.65 5.42
CA GLY A 138 8.83 -18.89 5.98
C GLY A 138 10.21 -19.23 5.45
N LEU A 139 11.22 -19.22 6.33
CA LEU A 139 12.60 -19.50 6.01
C LEU A 139 13.21 -20.31 7.15
N ALA A 140 13.59 -21.57 6.91
CA ALA A 140 14.08 -22.47 7.95
C ALA A 140 15.15 -23.44 7.44
N PHE A 141 16.25 -23.58 8.20
CA PHE A 141 17.27 -24.57 7.94
C PHE A 141 16.93 -25.94 8.54
N ASP A 142 17.26 -27.00 7.81
CA ASP A 142 17.59 -28.29 8.40
C ASP A 142 19.00 -28.18 8.97
N HIS A 143 19.13 -28.32 10.29
CA HIS A 143 20.39 -28.21 10.97
C HIS A 143 21.24 -29.50 10.86
N ASN A 144 20.70 -30.56 10.23
CA ASN A 144 21.42 -31.77 9.97
C ASN A 144 22.26 -31.66 8.69
N LEU A 145 23.57 -31.82 8.83
CA LEU A 145 24.48 -31.85 7.69
C LEU A 145 24.13 -33.06 6.81
N GLN A 146 23.93 -32.80 5.53
CA GLN A 146 23.62 -33.84 4.57
C GLN A 146 24.88 -34.65 4.19
N PRO A 147 24.75 -35.89 3.62
CA PRO A 147 25.88 -36.69 3.21
C PRO A 147 26.83 -36.03 2.20
N ASP A 148 26.37 -35.07 1.44
CA ASP A 148 27.14 -34.26 0.48
C ASP A 148 27.90 -33.09 1.13
N GLY A 149 27.83 -32.92 2.45
CA GLY A 149 28.48 -31.85 3.20
C GLY A 149 27.75 -30.50 3.16
N LYS A 150 26.50 -30.47 2.74
CA LYS A 150 25.68 -29.28 2.64
C LYS A 150 24.52 -29.31 3.62
N TYR A 151 23.85 -28.17 3.77
CA TYR A 151 22.60 -28.04 4.52
C TYR A 151 21.43 -27.79 3.59
N ARG A 152 20.24 -28.14 4.00
CA ARG A 152 18.99 -27.75 3.28
C ARG A 152 18.37 -26.52 3.92
N LEU A 153 17.94 -25.61 3.08
CA LEU A 153 17.14 -24.43 3.44
C LEU A 153 15.76 -24.58 2.81
N PHE A 154 14.72 -24.43 3.61
CA PHE A 154 13.33 -24.46 3.16
C PHE A 154 12.76 -23.05 3.17
N LEU A 155 12.15 -22.66 2.04
CA LEU A 155 11.55 -21.35 1.83
C LEU A 155 10.10 -21.51 1.39
N SER A 156 9.18 -20.87 2.08
CA SER A 156 7.78 -20.82 1.64
C SER A 156 7.64 -19.99 0.35
N GLY A 157 6.93 -20.53 -0.62
CA GLY A 157 6.64 -19.89 -1.89
C GLY A 157 5.29 -19.16 -1.93
N GLY A 158 4.54 -19.15 -0.83
CA GLY A 158 3.26 -18.45 -0.76
C GLY A 158 2.33 -18.80 -1.92
N PHE A 159 2.19 -17.85 -2.81
CA PHE A 159 1.30 -17.86 -3.95
C PHE A 159 1.32 -19.13 -4.83
N GLU A 160 2.48 -19.70 -5.09
CA GLU A 160 2.58 -20.91 -5.93
C GLU A 160 2.23 -22.22 -5.20
N ASN A 161 1.87 -22.17 -3.92
CA ASN A 161 1.65 -23.36 -3.09
C ASN A 161 2.86 -24.28 -3.01
N LYS A 162 4.06 -23.70 -3.01
CA LYS A 162 5.31 -24.45 -2.97
C LYS A 162 6.11 -24.14 -1.71
N ILE A 163 6.91 -25.10 -1.28
CA ILE A 163 8.03 -24.90 -0.35
C ILE A 163 9.28 -25.20 -1.13
N TRP A 164 10.09 -24.17 -1.39
CA TRP A 164 11.35 -24.29 -2.13
C TRP A 164 12.40 -24.98 -1.26
N ILE A 165 13.22 -25.81 -1.87
CA ILE A 165 14.37 -26.47 -1.24
C ILE A 165 15.63 -25.91 -1.88
N LEU A 166 16.47 -25.27 -1.07
CA LEU A 166 17.78 -24.77 -1.48
C LEU A 166 18.88 -25.55 -0.76
N SER A 167 20.00 -25.68 -1.45
CA SER A 167 21.22 -26.26 -0.92
C SER A 167 22.15 -25.15 -0.44
N PHE A 168 22.60 -25.20 0.80
CA PHE A 168 23.59 -24.30 1.37
C PHE A 168 24.93 -25.01 1.56
N ASP A 169 25.95 -24.52 0.86
CA ASP A 169 27.35 -24.99 0.98
C ASP A 169 28.18 -23.89 1.68
N PRO A 170 28.57 -24.08 2.95
CA PRO A 170 29.32 -23.09 3.70
C PRO A 170 30.71 -22.79 3.12
N ASN A 171 31.25 -23.68 2.26
CA ASN A 171 32.58 -23.59 1.66
C ASN A 171 32.56 -22.99 0.23
N ALA A 172 31.42 -22.85 -0.37
CA ALA A 172 31.28 -22.33 -1.73
C ALA A 172 31.38 -20.80 -1.77
N ALA A 173 31.94 -20.28 -2.85
CA ALA A 173 31.94 -18.83 -3.11
C ALA A 173 30.51 -18.27 -3.34
N VAL A 174 29.61 -19.11 -3.84
CA VAL A 174 28.17 -18.86 -3.97
C VAL A 174 27.46 -19.86 -3.09
N PRO A 175 27.15 -19.50 -1.81
CA PRO A 175 26.79 -20.47 -0.81
C PRO A 175 25.39 -21.08 -0.97
N LEU A 176 24.44 -20.36 -1.60
CA LEU A 176 23.09 -20.85 -1.83
C LEU A 176 22.87 -21.23 -3.30
N SER A 177 22.27 -22.38 -3.52
CA SER A 177 21.83 -22.82 -4.85
C SER A 177 20.50 -23.55 -4.76
N PRO A 178 19.64 -23.48 -5.83
CA PRO A 178 18.51 -24.39 -5.94
C PRO A 178 18.99 -25.85 -5.93
N GLN A 179 18.17 -26.76 -5.45
CA GLN A 179 18.45 -28.18 -5.54
C GLN A 179 18.35 -28.62 -7.00
N ASN A 180 19.42 -29.27 -7.52
CA ASN A 180 19.65 -29.39 -8.97
C ASN A 180 19.09 -30.66 -9.62
N LYS A 181 18.11 -31.36 -9.05
CA LYS A 181 17.54 -32.55 -9.70
C LYS A 181 16.05 -32.46 -9.88
N PRO A 182 15.59 -31.83 -10.98
CA PRO A 182 14.16 -31.58 -11.18
C PRO A 182 13.33 -32.84 -11.46
N ASP A 183 13.96 -33.97 -11.85
CA ASP A 183 13.23 -35.13 -12.38
C ASP A 183 13.06 -36.27 -11.36
N GLU A 184 13.69 -36.21 -10.25
CA GLU A 184 13.54 -37.22 -9.19
C GLU A 184 12.49 -36.83 -8.17
N LYS A 185 11.58 -37.75 -7.84
CA LYS A 185 10.41 -37.52 -6.97
C LYS A 185 10.73 -36.90 -5.60
N PHE A 186 11.95 -37.11 -5.10
CA PHE A 186 12.42 -36.67 -3.78
C PHE A 186 13.52 -35.62 -3.85
N ASP A 187 14.12 -35.41 -5.01
CA ASP A 187 15.16 -34.40 -5.24
C ASP A 187 14.62 -33.18 -6.01
N SER A 188 13.31 -33.02 -6.08
CA SER A 188 12.67 -31.83 -6.64
C SER A 188 13.12 -30.57 -5.90
N PRO A 189 13.37 -29.45 -6.58
CA PRO A 189 13.73 -28.18 -5.97
C PRO A 189 12.61 -27.58 -5.10
N PHE A 190 11.45 -28.20 -5.05
CA PHE A 190 10.32 -27.77 -4.23
C PHE A 190 9.43 -28.93 -3.79
N ILE A 191 8.64 -28.67 -2.78
CA ILE A 191 7.51 -29.49 -2.34
C ILE A 191 6.24 -28.79 -2.77
N ASP A 192 5.43 -29.46 -3.60
CA ASP A 192 4.11 -28.96 -3.94
C ASP A 192 3.14 -29.28 -2.80
N VAL A 193 2.58 -28.25 -2.19
CA VAL A 193 1.59 -28.38 -1.11
C VAL A 193 0.16 -28.15 -1.59
N SER A 194 -0.08 -27.99 -2.88
CA SER A 194 -1.41 -27.83 -3.45
C SER A 194 -2.32 -29.05 -3.20
N ALA A 195 -1.73 -30.24 -3.04
CA ALA A 195 -2.45 -31.45 -2.63
C ALA A 195 -3.19 -31.29 -1.28
N PHE A 196 -2.84 -30.29 -0.48
CA PHE A 196 -3.61 -29.91 0.69
C PHE A 196 -5.00 -29.32 0.36
N ALA A 197 -5.24 -28.95 -0.87
CA ALA A 197 -6.47 -28.31 -1.26
C ALA A 197 -7.65 -29.26 -1.39
N GLU A 198 -7.40 -30.53 -1.75
CA GLU A 198 -8.47 -31.51 -1.97
C GLU A 198 -9.35 -31.77 -0.74
N ASN A 199 -8.85 -31.53 0.43
CA ASN A 199 -9.54 -31.73 1.71
C ASN A 199 -9.52 -30.52 2.64
N ALA A 200 -8.98 -29.38 2.18
CA ALA A 200 -9.12 -28.17 2.94
C ALA A 200 -10.62 -27.98 3.16
N PRO A 201 -11.09 -27.65 4.38
CA PRO A 201 -12.39 -27.07 4.48
C PRO A 201 -12.37 -25.96 3.48
N SER A 202 -13.00 -26.19 2.35
CA SER A 202 -13.00 -25.28 1.24
C SER A 202 -13.24 -23.92 1.85
N PRO A 203 -12.33 -23.03 1.80
CA PRO A 203 -12.78 -21.70 1.79
C PRO A 203 -13.69 -21.69 0.59
N ASP A 204 -14.80 -21.22 0.77
CA ASP A 204 -15.82 -21.01 -0.16
C ASP A 204 -15.42 -20.03 -1.25
N TYR A 205 -14.16 -20.13 -1.68
CA TYR A 205 -13.56 -19.24 -2.60
C TYR A 205 -13.32 -19.96 -3.88
N ASN A 206 -13.74 -19.36 -4.88
CA ASN A 206 -13.32 -19.33 -6.26
C ASN A 206 -12.46 -20.49 -6.73
N SER A 207 -12.22 -20.47 -7.98
CA SER A 207 -11.36 -21.31 -8.78
C SER A 207 -9.97 -21.61 -8.21
N ASN A 208 -9.49 -20.82 -7.27
CA ASN A 208 -8.28 -21.05 -6.50
C ASN A 208 -8.56 -21.71 -5.14
N ALA A 209 -9.61 -22.49 -5.03
CA ALA A 209 -9.85 -23.36 -3.86
C ALA A 209 -8.65 -24.24 -3.53
N ALA A 210 -7.75 -24.41 -4.47
CA ALA A 210 -6.44 -25.02 -4.32
C ALA A 210 -5.38 -24.14 -3.64
N ALA A 211 -5.63 -22.85 -3.40
CA ALA A 211 -4.65 -21.98 -2.77
C ALA A 211 -4.47 -22.33 -1.30
N VAL A 212 -3.32 -22.88 -0.98
CA VAL A 212 -2.88 -23.17 0.38
C VAL A 212 -2.11 -22.00 0.95
N TYR A 213 -1.27 -21.37 0.15
CA TYR A 213 -0.47 -20.21 0.47
C TYR A 213 0.41 -20.43 1.71
N PRO A 214 1.47 -21.28 1.63
CA PRO A 214 2.36 -21.52 2.75
C PRO A 214 3.10 -20.22 3.14
N THR A 215 3.08 -19.89 4.43
CA THR A 215 3.75 -18.71 5.03
C THR A 215 4.88 -19.15 5.94
N GLY A 216 4.62 -19.45 7.21
CA GLY A 216 5.63 -19.91 8.13
C GLY A 216 6.07 -21.34 7.84
N VAL A 217 7.36 -21.63 7.99
CA VAL A 217 7.94 -22.98 7.85
C VAL A 217 8.85 -23.26 9.02
N ALA A 218 8.78 -24.47 9.56
CA ALA A 218 9.71 -24.96 10.58
C ALA A 218 10.11 -26.42 10.31
N VAL A 219 11.37 -26.77 10.61
CA VAL A 219 11.92 -28.09 10.40
C VAL A 219 12.05 -28.82 11.76
N ALA A 220 11.56 -30.03 11.84
CA ALA A 220 11.70 -30.86 13.03
C ALA A 220 13.18 -31.33 13.20
N PRO A 221 13.59 -31.73 14.43
CA PRO A 221 14.96 -32.15 14.67
C PRO A 221 15.41 -33.38 13.86
N ASP A 222 14.47 -34.18 13.37
CA ASP A 222 14.77 -35.36 12.52
C ASP A 222 15.25 -34.95 11.10
N GLY A 223 15.06 -33.69 10.70
CA GLY A 223 15.35 -33.22 9.36
C GLY A 223 14.43 -33.80 8.26
N GLU A 224 13.49 -34.66 8.62
CA GLU A 224 12.59 -35.39 7.71
C GLU A 224 11.13 -34.93 7.81
N THR A 225 10.83 -34.01 8.75
CA THR A 225 9.49 -33.50 8.96
C THR A 225 9.50 -31.98 8.92
N ILE A 226 8.64 -31.40 8.07
CA ILE A 226 8.44 -29.95 7.94
C ILE A 226 7.03 -29.61 8.40
N TYR A 227 6.91 -28.51 9.12
CA TYR A 227 5.64 -27.88 9.49
C TYR A 227 5.45 -26.60 8.69
N SER A 228 4.28 -26.45 8.09
CA SER A 228 3.93 -25.29 7.26
C SER A 228 2.64 -24.64 7.74
N ALA A 229 2.70 -23.35 8.06
CA ALA A 229 1.52 -22.54 8.27
C ALA A 229 0.87 -22.24 6.92
N ASN A 230 -0.32 -22.73 6.69
CA ASN A 230 -1.02 -22.63 5.42
C ASN A 230 -2.07 -21.53 5.51
N ASN A 231 -1.69 -20.31 5.10
CA ASN A 231 -2.42 -19.08 5.34
C ASN A 231 -3.86 -19.11 4.77
N LEU A 232 -4.00 -19.47 3.51
CA LEU A 232 -5.31 -19.53 2.84
C LEU A 232 -6.02 -20.87 3.06
N GLY A 233 -5.31 -21.88 3.55
CA GLY A 233 -5.87 -23.19 3.88
C GLY A 233 -6.44 -23.27 5.30
N ASP A 234 -6.16 -22.33 6.20
CA ASP A 234 -6.50 -22.36 7.63
C ASP A 234 -6.00 -23.64 8.34
N THR A 235 -4.85 -24.16 7.90
CA THR A 235 -4.31 -25.43 8.39
C THR A 235 -2.85 -25.34 8.78
N LEU A 236 -2.42 -26.24 9.64
CA LEU A 236 -1.02 -26.63 9.78
C LEU A 236 -0.76 -27.84 8.89
N GLY A 237 0.13 -27.70 7.92
CA GLY A 237 0.65 -28.79 7.12
C GLY A 237 1.77 -29.51 7.87
N VAL A 238 1.74 -30.85 7.88
CA VAL A 238 2.83 -31.69 8.39
C VAL A 238 3.31 -32.59 7.26
N ILE A 239 4.49 -32.31 6.75
CA ILE A 239 5.10 -33.01 5.63
C ILE A 239 6.22 -33.90 6.21
N SER A 240 6.05 -35.20 6.16
CA SER A 240 7.01 -36.16 6.69
C SER A 240 7.57 -37.06 5.59
N HIS A 241 8.63 -37.81 5.94
CA HIS A 241 9.31 -38.72 5.03
C HIS A 241 9.83 -38.04 3.75
N LEU A 242 10.53 -36.93 3.91
CA LEU A 242 10.99 -36.10 2.78
C LEU A 242 11.86 -36.84 1.78
N ARG A 243 12.61 -37.85 2.22
CA ARG A 243 13.53 -38.65 1.38
C ARG A 243 12.93 -39.96 0.88
N GLU A 244 11.72 -40.28 1.32
CA GLU A 244 11.03 -41.50 0.93
C GLU A 244 9.71 -41.21 0.23
N SER A 245 8.65 -41.87 0.65
CA SER A 245 7.29 -41.57 0.19
C SER A 245 6.69 -40.46 1.04
N ARG A 246 6.80 -39.21 0.60
CA ARG A 246 6.28 -38.03 1.32
C ARG A 246 4.84 -38.26 1.75
N LYS A 247 4.60 -38.04 3.04
CA LYS A 247 3.27 -38.04 3.61
C LYS A 247 2.94 -36.61 3.98
N ILE A 248 1.75 -36.14 3.58
CA ILE A 248 1.27 -34.80 3.82
C ILE A 248 0.00 -34.88 4.65
N ASP A 249 0.09 -34.55 5.93
CA ASP A 249 -1.05 -34.45 6.84
C ASP A 249 -1.45 -32.99 7.01
N ARG A 250 -2.74 -32.72 7.25
CA ARG A 250 -3.27 -31.38 7.49
C ARG A 250 -4.09 -31.37 8.76
N ILE A 251 -3.86 -30.34 9.55
CA ILE A 251 -4.54 -30.13 10.81
C ILE A 251 -5.27 -28.80 10.70
N SER A 252 -6.61 -28.85 10.75
CA SER A 252 -7.42 -27.62 10.77
C SER A 252 -7.13 -26.79 12.03
N LEU A 253 -6.89 -25.51 11.85
CA LEU A 253 -6.63 -24.56 12.94
C LEU A 253 -7.86 -23.69 13.28
N ARG A 254 -8.97 -23.89 12.58
CA ARG A 254 -10.24 -23.19 12.90
C ARG A 254 -10.79 -23.65 14.22
N ARG A 255 -11.47 -22.76 14.90
CA ARG A 255 -12.27 -23.13 16.08
C ARG A 255 -13.43 -24.02 15.67
N PRO A 256 -13.77 -25.05 16.46
CA PRO A 256 -14.96 -25.83 16.20
C PRO A 256 -16.20 -24.93 16.09
N SER A 257 -17.03 -25.19 15.09
CA SER A 257 -18.26 -24.43 14.83
C SER A 257 -18.10 -22.95 14.48
N SER A 258 -16.89 -22.51 14.12
CA SER A 258 -16.64 -21.16 13.64
C SER A 258 -16.43 -21.16 12.12
N ASN A 259 -17.08 -20.22 11.45
CA ASN A 259 -16.85 -19.94 10.03
C ASN A 259 -15.75 -18.89 9.81
N GLN A 260 -15.20 -18.31 10.89
CA GLN A 260 -14.14 -17.32 10.81
C GLN A 260 -12.88 -17.92 10.22
N LEU A 261 -12.30 -17.21 9.26
CA LEU A 261 -11.01 -17.52 8.66
C LEU A 261 -9.90 -17.12 9.64
N VAL A 262 -8.89 -17.97 9.77
CA VAL A 262 -7.87 -17.79 10.81
C VAL A 262 -6.52 -17.34 10.29
N TYR A 263 -6.22 -17.52 9.00
CA TYR A 263 -5.01 -17.05 8.33
C TYR A 263 -3.72 -17.41 9.08
N PRO A 264 -3.32 -18.70 9.18
CA PRO A 264 -2.06 -19.09 9.82
C PRO A 264 -0.87 -18.35 9.22
N TYR A 265 0.04 -17.79 10.06
CA TYR A 265 1.14 -16.97 9.58
C TYR A 265 2.52 -17.58 9.88
N ASP A 266 2.90 -17.75 11.15
CA ASP A 266 4.19 -18.30 11.56
C ASP A 266 4.00 -19.62 12.33
N VAL A 267 5.04 -20.47 12.34
CA VAL A 267 5.05 -21.73 13.10
C VAL A 267 6.35 -21.86 13.87
N LYS A 268 6.25 -22.17 15.17
CA LYS A 268 7.38 -22.48 16.05
C LYS A 268 7.18 -23.82 16.73
N LEU A 269 8.23 -24.61 16.80
CA LEU A 269 8.23 -25.95 17.37
C LEU A 269 8.81 -25.93 18.77
N LEU A 270 8.08 -26.45 19.74
CA LEU A 270 8.60 -26.78 21.07
C LEU A 270 9.20 -28.18 21.02
N ILE A 271 10.49 -28.28 21.27
CA ILE A 271 11.25 -29.54 21.15
C ILE A 271 11.49 -30.14 22.53
N SER A 272 11.23 -31.44 22.67
CA SER A 272 11.56 -32.23 23.86
C SER A 272 12.39 -33.46 23.46
N GLY A 273 13.66 -33.43 23.79
CA GLY A 273 14.61 -34.40 23.25
C GLY A 273 14.72 -34.27 21.72
N SER A 274 14.49 -35.35 21.00
CA SER A 274 14.48 -35.38 19.53
C SER A 274 13.07 -35.25 18.90
N ARG A 275 12.06 -34.96 19.71
CA ARG A 275 10.65 -34.94 19.23
C ARG A 275 10.05 -33.57 19.35
N VAL A 276 9.13 -33.27 18.44
CA VAL A 276 8.25 -32.12 18.54
C VAL A 276 7.17 -32.40 19.60
N ALA A 277 7.18 -31.65 20.69
CA ALA A 277 6.19 -31.75 21.76
C ALA A 277 4.92 -30.99 21.43
N LYS A 278 5.06 -29.77 20.88
CA LYS A 278 3.99 -28.89 20.44
C LYS A 278 4.43 -28.09 19.22
N ALA A 279 3.48 -27.73 18.36
CA ALA A 279 3.66 -26.66 17.37
C ALA A 279 2.75 -25.47 17.76
N TYR A 280 3.34 -24.29 17.81
CA TYR A 280 2.62 -23.02 17.98
C TYR A 280 2.45 -22.39 16.63
N VAL A 281 1.23 -21.95 16.30
CA VAL A 281 0.93 -21.29 15.02
C VAL A 281 0.19 -19.99 15.30
N SER A 282 0.73 -18.87 14.88
CA SER A 282 0.04 -17.57 14.95
C SER A 282 -1.10 -17.54 13.94
N LEU A 283 -2.28 -17.10 14.39
CA LEU A 283 -3.49 -17.03 13.58
C LEU A 283 -3.86 -15.56 13.33
N TRP A 284 -3.37 -15.03 12.23
CA TRP A 284 -3.44 -13.61 11.86
C TRP A 284 -4.85 -13.03 11.97
N GLY A 285 -5.86 -13.77 11.46
CA GLY A 285 -7.25 -13.34 11.44
C GLY A 285 -8.07 -13.65 12.70
N ASP A 286 -7.54 -14.46 13.65
CA ASP A 286 -8.30 -14.91 14.84
C ASP A 286 -7.86 -14.24 16.16
N GLY A 287 -6.78 -13.45 16.15
CA GLY A 287 -6.23 -12.86 17.38
C GLY A 287 -5.82 -13.93 18.41
N SER A 288 -5.28 -15.05 17.96
CA SER A 288 -4.85 -16.15 18.81
C SER A 288 -3.62 -16.88 18.27
N VAL A 289 -3.02 -17.68 19.13
CA VAL A 289 -1.99 -18.67 18.77
C VAL A 289 -2.60 -20.06 18.94
N ALA A 290 -2.63 -20.84 17.89
CA ALA A 290 -3.01 -22.24 17.97
C ALA A 290 -1.85 -23.08 18.55
N VAL A 291 -2.18 -24.00 19.44
CA VAL A 291 -1.26 -24.99 20.01
C VAL A 291 -1.68 -26.36 19.51
N VAL A 292 -0.84 -26.98 18.71
CA VAL A 292 -1.03 -28.34 18.20
C VAL A 292 -0.16 -29.30 19.01
N ALA A 293 -0.78 -30.13 19.81
CA ALA A 293 -0.13 -31.12 20.66
C ALA A 293 -0.27 -32.54 20.09
N ALA A 294 0.33 -33.50 20.77
CA ALA A 294 0.27 -34.91 20.38
C ALA A 294 -1.16 -35.39 20.11
N GLY A 295 -1.33 -36.19 19.04
CA GLY A 295 -2.63 -36.63 18.56
C GLY A 295 -3.42 -35.56 17.83
N ASN A 296 -2.76 -34.56 17.30
CA ASN A 296 -3.34 -33.45 16.54
C ASN A 296 -4.42 -32.65 17.30
N ARG A 297 -4.30 -32.62 18.64
CA ARG A 297 -5.20 -31.81 19.47
C ARG A 297 -4.87 -30.34 19.34
N VAL A 298 -5.85 -29.54 18.93
CA VAL A 298 -5.73 -28.11 18.75
C VAL A 298 -6.42 -27.36 19.90
N SER A 299 -5.69 -26.43 20.49
CA SER A 299 -6.21 -25.43 21.43
C SER A 299 -5.75 -24.05 21.02
N HIS A 300 -6.37 -23.00 21.56
CA HIS A 300 -6.11 -21.62 21.18
C HIS A 300 -5.78 -20.77 22.41
N ILE A 301 -4.70 -19.99 22.31
CA ILE A 301 -4.30 -18.98 23.30
C ILE A 301 -4.72 -17.63 22.74
N SER A 302 -5.64 -16.93 23.39
CA SER A 302 -6.03 -15.58 22.97
C SER A 302 -4.89 -14.59 23.23
N VAL A 303 -4.53 -13.88 22.19
CA VAL A 303 -3.59 -12.75 22.18
C VAL A 303 -4.28 -11.51 21.63
N ASP A 304 -3.53 -10.47 21.27
CA ASP A 304 -4.10 -9.28 20.64
C ASP A 304 -4.20 -9.46 19.11
N ARG A 305 -4.72 -8.47 18.40
CA ARG A 305 -5.03 -8.59 16.97
C ARG A 305 -3.79 -8.67 16.09
N HIS A 306 -3.91 -9.41 15.00
CA HIS A 306 -2.88 -9.69 14.02
C HIS A 306 -1.61 -10.30 14.64
N PRO A 307 -1.71 -11.46 15.31
CA PRO A 307 -0.52 -12.18 15.70
C PRO A 307 0.21 -12.70 14.47
N THR A 308 1.45 -12.26 14.28
CA THR A 308 2.30 -12.56 13.14
C THR A 308 3.57 -13.28 13.58
N ALA A 309 4.74 -12.65 13.48
CA ALA A 309 6.01 -13.27 13.82
C ALA A 309 6.07 -13.72 15.29
N MET A 310 6.67 -14.88 15.49
CA MET A 310 6.85 -15.47 16.82
C MET A 310 8.32 -15.80 17.07
N LEU A 311 8.75 -15.76 18.33
CA LEU A 311 10.10 -16.05 18.74
C LEU A 311 10.12 -16.85 20.05
N LEU A 312 10.72 -18.03 20.05
CA LEU A 312 11.02 -18.79 21.25
C LEU A 312 12.36 -18.35 21.86
N ASN A 313 12.42 -18.21 23.17
CA ASN A 313 13.70 -18.08 23.86
C ASN A 313 14.50 -19.41 23.83
N LYS A 314 15.81 -19.37 24.09
CA LYS A 314 16.70 -20.56 24.00
C LYS A 314 16.25 -21.74 24.87
N THR A 315 15.73 -21.44 26.05
CA THR A 315 15.20 -22.48 26.96
C THR A 315 13.80 -22.96 26.58
N GLN A 316 13.22 -22.40 25.54
CA GLN A 316 11.87 -22.71 25.05
C GLN A 316 10.77 -22.58 26.12
N THR A 317 11.00 -21.77 27.13
CA THR A 317 10.04 -21.50 28.23
C THR A 317 9.11 -20.32 27.95
N ARG A 318 9.48 -19.47 26.98
CA ARG A 318 8.70 -18.31 26.59
C ARG A 318 8.59 -18.22 25.07
N LEU A 319 7.38 -17.95 24.62
CA LEU A 319 7.08 -17.62 23.24
C LEU A 319 6.61 -16.15 23.20
N MET A 320 7.35 -15.31 22.50
CA MET A 320 6.99 -13.92 22.21
C MET A 320 6.24 -13.86 20.88
N VAL A 321 5.15 -13.13 20.83
CA VAL A 321 4.24 -13.03 19.67
C VAL A 321 3.99 -11.56 19.38
N VAL A 322 4.32 -11.12 18.20
CA VAL A 322 3.96 -9.78 17.70
C VAL A 322 2.47 -9.73 17.41
N ASN A 323 1.81 -8.66 17.82
CA ASN A 323 0.42 -8.37 17.45
C ASN A 323 0.39 -7.02 16.72
N SER A 324 0.52 -7.09 15.40
CA SER A 324 0.83 -5.94 14.55
C SER A 324 -0.26 -4.86 14.58
N ASN A 325 -1.52 -5.25 14.60
CA ASN A 325 -2.66 -4.32 14.61
C ASN A 325 -3.09 -3.88 16.03
N ALA A 326 -2.20 -4.06 17.04
CA ALA A 326 -2.44 -3.67 18.43
C ALA A 326 -1.25 -2.98 19.10
N ASP A 327 -0.09 -2.91 18.44
CA ASP A 327 1.18 -2.38 18.98
C ASP A 327 1.65 -3.08 20.26
N VAL A 328 1.50 -4.40 20.32
CA VAL A 328 1.76 -5.22 21.51
C VAL A 328 2.59 -6.44 21.16
N VAL A 329 3.50 -6.84 22.04
CA VAL A 329 4.11 -8.17 22.05
C VAL A 329 3.52 -8.96 23.21
N SER A 330 2.86 -10.08 22.91
CA SER A 330 2.36 -11.02 23.90
C SER A 330 3.44 -12.04 24.26
N VAL A 331 3.69 -12.25 25.55
CA VAL A 331 4.62 -13.25 26.07
C VAL A 331 3.83 -14.43 26.64
N ILE A 332 4.05 -15.60 26.10
CA ILE A 332 3.37 -16.84 26.49
C ILE A 332 4.34 -17.75 27.24
N ASP A 333 3.93 -18.26 28.41
CA ASP A 333 4.61 -19.35 29.10
C ASP A 333 4.26 -20.67 28.40
N THR A 334 5.25 -21.33 27.78
CA THR A 334 5.04 -22.55 26.99
C THR A 334 4.68 -23.78 27.81
N ARG A 335 4.94 -23.76 29.12
CA ARG A 335 4.59 -24.83 30.04
C ARG A 335 3.09 -24.83 30.37
N THR A 336 2.51 -23.62 30.50
CA THR A 336 1.09 -23.43 30.88
C THR A 336 0.19 -23.06 29.72
N ASP A 337 0.78 -22.70 28.58
CA ASP A 337 0.08 -22.17 27.39
C ASP A 337 -0.80 -20.95 27.73
N ARG A 338 -0.23 -20.01 28.53
CA ARG A 338 -0.93 -18.80 28.95
C ARG A 338 -0.08 -17.56 28.67
N VAL A 339 -0.76 -16.48 28.30
CA VAL A 339 -0.14 -15.15 28.22
C VAL A 339 0.20 -14.72 29.64
N ILE A 340 1.47 -14.41 29.89
CA ILE A 340 2.00 -13.95 31.18
C ILE A 340 2.33 -12.46 31.19
N GLU A 341 2.47 -11.86 30.00
CA GLU A 341 2.76 -10.45 29.85
C GLU A 341 2.29 -9.92 28.49
N ARG A 342 1.90 -8.63 28.45
CA ARG A 342 1.67 -7.86 27.24
C ARG A 342 2.54 -6.61 27.25
N ILE A 343 3.48 -6.51 26.34
CA ILE A 343 4.46 -5.44 26.25
C ILE A 343 4.00 -4.46 25.17
N LYS A 344 3.65 -3.24 25.54
CA LYS A 344 3.35 -2.17 24.59
C LYS A 344 4.63 -1.64 23.96
N VAL A 345 4.64 -1.51 22.62
CA VAL A 345 5.79 -1.02 21.85
C VAL A 345 5.50 0.29 21.11
N ARG A 346 4.50 1.02 21.55
CA ARG A 346 4.13 2.34 21.03
C ARG A 346 5.20 3.38 21.32
N LEU A 347 5.26 4.43 20.53
CA LEU A 347 6.24 5.52 20.67
C LEU A 347 6.11 6.26 22.02
N SER A 348 4.93 6.30 22.63
CA SER A 348 4.71 6.75 24.00
C SER A 348 3.49 6.07 24.61
N GLU A 349 3.34 6.15 25.94
CA GLU A 349 2.16 5.60 26.63
C GLU A 349 0.83 6.25 26.17
N SER A 350 0.87 7.52 25.77
CA SER A 350 -0.28 8.28 25.29
C SER A 350 -0.44 8.25 23.79
N ALA A 351 0.50 7.64 23.02
CA ALA A 351 0.39 7.55 21.59
C ALA A 351 -0.78 6.65 21.17
N GLN A 352 -1.44 7.05 20.08
CA GLN A 352 -2.44 6.21 19.42
C GLN A 352 -1.78 4.92 18.89
N ILE A 353 -2.61 3.92 18.56
CA ILE A 353 -2.19 2.71 17.83
C ILE A 353 -1.73 3.10 16.42
N GLY A 354 -0.79 2.37 15.86
CA GLY A 354 -0.32 2.56 14.49
C GLY A 354 1.19 2.42 14.32
N ALA A 355 1.91 1.92 15.31
CA ALA A 355 3.33 1.62 15.17
C ALA A 355 3.60 0.39 14.30
N SER A 356 2.66 -0.56 14.22
CA SER A 356 2.72 -1.81 13.46
C SER A 356 3.99 -2.63 13.73
N PRO A 357 4.13 -3.29 14.87
CA PRO A 357 5.24 -4.20 15.11
C PRO A 357 5.16 -5.41 14.16
N GLU A 358 6.33 -5.83 13.61
CA GLU A 358 6.41 -6.84 12.55
C GLU A 358 7.42 -7.95 12.85
N GLY A 359 8.55 -7.63 13.44
CA GLY A 359 9.65 -8.55 13.65
C GLY A 359 10.22 -8.52 15.05
N LEU A 360 10.83 -9.63 15.49
CA LEU A 360 11.38 -9.83 16.82
C LEU A 360 12.81 -10.38 16.78
N ALA A 361 13.68 -9.86 17.64
CA ALA A 361 14.98 -10.47 17.91
C ALA A 361 15.36 -10.31 19.39
N LEU A 362 16.08 -11.30 19.93
CA LEU A 362 16.64 -11.26 21.28
C LEU A 362 18.14 -10.94 21.25
N SER A 363 18.60 -10.19 22.26
CA SER A 363 20.04 -10.07 22.52
C SER A 363 20.67 -11.45 22.84
N GLY A 364 21.99 -11.54 22.72
CA GLY A 364 22.70 -12.81 22.97
C GLY A 364 22.48 -13.41 24.36
N ASP A 365 22.24 -12.57 25.38
CA ASP A 365 21.93 -12.96 26.77
C ASP A 365 20.42 -13.05 27.06
N GLU A 366 19.58 -12.80 26.05
CA GLU A 366 18.10 -12.83 26.11
C GLU A 366 17.45 -11.87 27.10
N LYS A 367 18.17 -10.81 27.54
CA LYS A 367 17.62 -9.78 28.43
C LYS A 367 16.97 -8.62 27.71
N THR A 368 17.32 -8.43 26.44
CA THR A 368 16.76 -7.36 25.61
C THR A 368 16.02 -7.94 24.41
N LEU A 369 14.80 -7.47 24.20
CA LEU A 369 13.99 -7.73 23.02
C LEU A 369 14.00 -6.51 22.11
N TYR A 370 14.29 -6.72 20.84
CA TYR A 370 14.20 -5.75 19.76
C TYR A 370 12.96 -6.03 18.95
N VAL A 371 12.13 -5.01 18.71
CA VAL A 371 10.86 -5.13 17.99
C VAL A 371 10.84 -4.13 16.85
N ALA A 372 10.80 -4.62 15.62
CA ALA A 372 10.68 -3.78 14.43
C ALA A 372 9.24 -3.25 14.31
N ASN A 373 9.07 -1.95 14.39
CA ASN A 373 7.81 -1.23 14.27
C ASN A 373 7.72 -0.56 12.89
N ALA A 374 6.96 -1.16 11.97
CA ALA A 374 6.99 -0.82 10.56
C ALA A 374 6.57 0.63 10.27
N HIS A 375 5.39 1.05 10.69
CA HIS A 375 4.89 2.40 10.43
C HIS A 375 5.52 3.48 11.33
N ALA A 376 6.10 3.09 12.49
CA ALA A 376 6.89 4.01 13.28
C ALA A 376 8.32 4.22 12.75
N ASN A 377 8.74 3.44 11.73
CA ASN A 377 10.10 3.42 11.18
C ASN A 377 11.16 3.39 12.29
N ALA A 378 11.01 2.42 13.18
CA ALA A 378 11.86 2.32 14.36
C ALA A 378 11.93 0.89 14.90
N VAL A 379 13.00 0.58 15.63
CA VAL A 379 13.08 -0.62 16.45
C VAL A 379 12.87 -0.22 17.90
N ALA A 380 11.84 -0.77 18.54
CA ALA A 380 11.63 -0.65 19.98
C ALA A 380 12.64 -1.54 20.73
N VAL A 381 13.28 -0.99 21.76
CA VAL A 381 14.25 -1.67 22.60
C VAL A 381 13.63 -1.92 23.98
N VAL A 382 13.43 -3.19 24.32
CA VAL A 382 12.69 -3.60 25.53
C VAL A 382 13.58 -4.43 26.44
N GLN A 383 13.74 -4.01 27.69
CA GLN A 383 14.34 -4.81 28.75
C GLN A 383 13.31 -5.82 29.26
N LEU A 384 13.59 -7.10 29.08
CA LEU A 384 12.70 -8.17 29.49
C LEU A 384 12.75 -8.42 31.02
N ALA A 385 11.59 -8.57 31.63
CA ALA A 385 11.49 -9.00 33.01
C ALA A 385 11.78 -10.50 33.14
N ALA A 386 12.63 -10.87 34.11
CA ALA A 386 12.93 -12.28 34.39
C ALA A 386 11.69 -13.05 34.84
N ASN A 387 10.87 -12.44 35.69
CA ASN A 387 9.58 -12.96 36.17
C ASN A 387 8.53 -11.85 36.10
N PRO A 388 7.86 -11.69 34.96
CA PRO A 388 6.88 -10.61 34.83
C PRO A 388 5.69 -10.81 35.78
N THR A 389 5.28 -9.72 36.41
CA THR A 389 4.09 -9.66 37.25
C THR A 389 3.28 -8.42 36.87
N PRO A 390 2.00 -8.31 37.23
CA PRO A 390 1.22 -7.11 36.94
C PRO A 390 1.81 -5.79 37.48
N ARG A 391 2.75 -5.88 38.45
CA ARG A 391 3.42 -4.70 39.07
C ARG A 391 4.86 -4.52 38.62
N ALA A 392 5.48 -5.52 38.01
CA ALA A 392 6.90 -5.54 37.59
C ALA A 392 7.06 -6.30 36.29
N GLY A 393 6.73 -5.62 35.20
CA GLY A 393 6.86 -6.15 33.84
C GLY A 393 8.15 -5.71 33.14
N SER A 394 8.26 -6.11 31.90
CA SER A 394 9.29 -5.65 30.95
C SER A 394 9.19 -4.15 30.74
N LYS A 395 10.32 -3.50 30.40
CA LYS A 395 10.40 -2.03 30.26
C LYS A 395 10.82 -1.65 28.85
N LEU A 396 10.05 -0.81 28.21
CA LEU A 396 10.47 -0.11 27.00
C LEU A 396 11.56 0.90 27.38
N LEU A 397 12.76 0.75 26.79
CA LEU A 397 13.92 1.60 27.08
C LEU A 397 14.01 2.79 26.11
N GLY A 398 13.58 2.61 24.87
CA GLY A 398 13.65 3.61 23.81
C GLY A 398 13.51 3.00 22.44
N PHE A 399 13.88 3.78 21.41
CA PHE A 399 13.73 3.43 20.01
C PHE A 399 15.00 3.72 19.22
N ILE A 400 15.26 2.89 18.19
CA ILE A 400 16.32 3.10 17.22
C ILE A 400 15.63 3.50 15.91
N PRO A 401 15.91 4.68 15.33
CA PRO A 401 15.29 5.08 14.05
C PRO A 401 15.87 4.27 12.89
N THR A 402 15.03 3.92 11.93
CA THR A 402 15.34 3.06 10.80
C THR A 402 14.98 3.72 9.48
N GLY A 403 15.21 3.05 8.37
CA GLY A 403 14.58 3.37 7.09
C GLY A 403 13.08 3.08 7.12
N LYS A 404 12.43 3.19 5.97
CA LYS A 404 10.97 3.09 5.85
C LYS A 404 10.49 1.66 5.95
N TYR A 405 9.45 1.45 6.77
CA TYR A 405 8.78 0.18 6.99
C TYR A 405 9.72 -0.89 7.59
N ALA A 406 10.10 -0.72 8.84
CA ALA A 406 10.93 -1.68 9.59
C ALA A 406 10.19 -3.03 9.74
N SER A 407 10.44 -3.97 8.83
CA SER A 407 9.65 -5.19 8.65
C SER A 407 10.26 -6.43 9.34
N ALA A 408 11.56 -6.47 9.55
CA ALA A 408 12.23 -7.57 10.23
C ALA A 408 13.47 -7.07 10.98
N VAL A 409 13.89 -7.81 12.02
CA VAL A 409 15.08 -7.50 12.80
C VAL A 409 15.85 -8.77 13.17
N ALA A 410 17.17 -8.69 13.13
CA ALA A 410 18.07 -9.77 13.58
C ALA A 410 19.21 -9.20 14.42
N VAL A 411 19.72 -10.01 15.35
CA VAL A 411 20.86 -9.67 16.20
C VAL A 411 22.02 -10.63 15.96
N VAL A 412 23.20 -10.09 15.66
CA VAL A 412 24.44 -10.84 15.42
C VAL A 412 25.57 -10.24 16.26
N GLY A 413 26.00 -10.97 17.28
CA GLY A 413 26.99 -10.43 18.23
C GLY A 413 26.51 -9.14 18.87
N ASN A 414 27.20 -8.02 18.59
CA ASN A 414 26.84 -6.69 19.07
C ASN A 414 26.17 -5.81 17.98
N MET A 415 25.76 -6.40 16.87
CA MET A 415 25.10 -5.70 15.78
C MET A 415 23.63 -6.04 15.65
N ILE A 416 22.81 -5.07 15.29
CA ILE A 416 21.40 -5.19 14.97
C ILE A 416 21.26 -4.95 13.45
N PHE A 417 20.64 -5.89 12.76
CA PHE A 417 20.26 -5.78 11.35
C PHE A 417 18.76 -5.50 11.29
N VAL A 418 18.37 -4.44 10.61
CA VAL A 418 16.96 -4.06 10.47
C VAL A 418 16.63 -4.02 8.98
N ALA A 419 15.64 -4.77 8.59
CA ALA A 419 15.10 -4.71 7.25
C ALA A 419 14.13 -3.53 7.12
N ASN A 420 14.38 -2.65 6.18
CA ASN A 420 13.51 -1.56 5.81
C ASN A 420 12.77 -1.97 4.53
N GLY A 421 11.54 -2.45 4.68
CA GLY A 421 10.78 -3.08 3.58
C GLY A 421 10.50 -2.16 2.40
N LYS A 422 10.41 -0.85 2.66
CA LYS A 422 10.27 0.22 1.67
C LYS A 422 11.51 1.11 1.57
N GLY A 423 12.64 0.65 2.10
CA GLY A 423 13.97 1.27 1.97
C GLY A 423 14.04 2.71 2.45
N THR A 424 14.39 3.61 1.56
CA THR A 424 14.38 5.07 1.78
C THR A 424 13.13 5.74 1.22
N GLY A 425 12.28 4.99 0.59
CA GLY A 425 11.08 5.42 -0.10
C GLY A 425 11.05 4.95 -1.54
N VAL A 426 10.27 5.60 -2.36
CA VAL A 426 10.25 5.36 -3.81
C VAL A 426 11.56 5.87 -4.41
N ASP A 427 12.17 5.05 -5.24
CA ASP A 427 13.36 5.41 -6.00
C ASP A 427 13.03 5.45 -7.49
N ASN A 428 12.57 6.59 -7.92
CA ASN A 428 12.30 6.84 -9.34
C ASN A 428 13.58 6.82 -10.20
N SER A 429 14.75 6.94 -9.58
CA SER A 429 16.04 6.99 -10.30
C SER A 429 16.77 5.65 -10.34
N SER A 430 16.45 4.73 -9.44
CA SER A 430 17.29 3.54 -9.19
C SER A 430 16.93 2.35 -10.06
N ASN A 431 16.17 2.52 -11.07
CA ASN A 431 16.07 1.56 -12.16
C ASN A 431 17.41 0.95 -12.59
N LYS A 432 18.50 1.55 -12.19
CA LYS A 432 19.86 1.02 -12.39
C LYS A 432 20.12 -0.26 -11.58
N VAL A 433 19.60 -0.41 -10.39
CA VAL A 433 19.81 -1.61 -9.57
C VAL A 433 18.99 -2.77 -10.07
N ASN A 434 17.74 -2.52 -10.43
CA ASN A 434 16.84 -3.53 -10.96
C ASN A 434 17.09 -3.86 -12.44
N ASN A 435 17.79 -2.96 -13.15
CA ASN A 435 18.16 -3.11 -14.57
C ASN A 435 19.52 -3.73 -14.82
N SER A 436 20.27 -4.15 -13.81
CA SER A 436 21.58 -4.75 -14.03
C SER A 436 21.58 -6.03 -14.87
N GLY A 437 20.42 -6.47 -15.36
CA GLY A 437 20.28 -7.48 -16.42
C GLY A 437 20.84 -8.86 -16.12
N THR A 438 21.62 -8.96 -15.09
CA THR A 438 22.25 -10.18 -14.63
C THR A 438 21.49 -10.76 -13.47
N TYR A 439 20.46 -11.50 -13.79
CA TYR A 439 19.88 -12.46 -12.88
C TYR A 439 20.52 -13.83 -13.17
N PRO A 440 21.71 -14.13 -12.65
CA PRO A 440 22.48 -15.27 -13.10
C PRO A 440 21.83 -16.64 -12.82
N ASN A 441 20.78 -16.66 -12.04
CA ASN A 441 20.14 -17.90 -11.57
C ASN A 441 18.67 -18.04 -11.98
N MET A 442 18.19 -17.22 -12.92
CA MET A 442 16.81 -17.31 -13.40
C MET A 442 16.70 -18.39 -14.48
N PRO A 443 15.76 -19.32 -14.35
CA PRO A 443 15.56 -20.35 -15.37
C PRO A 443 15.01 -19.84 -16.69
N ASN A 444 14.63 -18.59 -16.80
CA ASN A 444 13.98 -18.07 -18.01
C ASN A 444 14.80 -16.96 -18.65
N LYS A 445 15.43 -17.29 -19.79
CA LYS A 445 16.26 -16.36 -20.59
C LYS A 445 15.47 -15.38 -21.46
N ASP A 446 14.15 -15.45 -21.46
CA ASP A 446 13.30 -14.88 -22.49
C ASP A 446 12.68 -13.51 -22.12
N TYR A 447 13.14 -12.89 -21.05
CA TYR A 447 12.70 -11.55 -20.71
C TYR A 447 13.73 -10.49 -21.16
N PRO A 448 13.38 -9.67 -22.16
CA PRO A 448 14.28 -8.61 -22.59
C PRO A 448 14.55 -7.64 -21.46
N ALA A 449 15.76 -7.13 -21.43
CA ALA A 449 16.20 -6.13 -20.45
C ALA A 449 15.43 -4.78 -20.50
N ASP A 450 14.43 -4.68 -21.36
CA ASP A 450 13.62 -3.50 -21.61
C ASP A 450 12.31 -3.46 -20.83
N SER A 451 12.22 -4.29 -19.81
CA SER A 451 11.01 -4.29 -19.03
C SER A 451 10.84 -3.00 -18.23
N TYR A 452 9.68 -2.49 -18.24
CA TYR A 452 8.88 -1.85 -17.24
C TYR A 452 9.56 -0.81 -16.31
N ASN A 453 10.60 -1.21 -15.63
CA ASN A 453 11.28 -0.41 -14.60
C ASN A 453 12.18 0.70 -15.16
N LYS A 454 12.28 0.85 -16.48
CA LYS A 454 13.13 1.91 -17.07
C LYS A 454 12.53 3.31 -16.94
N ARG A 455 11.25 3.43 -16.59
CA ARG A 455 10.54 4.71 -16.62
C ARG A 455 9.98 5.16 -15.27
N GLY A 456 10.07 4.34 -14.20
CA GLY A 456 9.58 4.71 -12.88
C GLY A 456 8.11 5.10 -12.81
N GLU A 457 7.30 4.54 -13.71
CA GLU A 457 5.93 4.97 -13.94
C GLU A 457 4.91 4.21 -13.09
N TYR A 458 5.32 3.16 -12.40
CA TYR A 458 4.43 2.33 -11.59
C TYR A 458 4.95 2.28 -10.15
N SER A 459 4.18 2.81 -9.22
CA SER A 459 4.59 2.99 -7.83
C SER A 459 5.08 1.70 -7.18
N VAL A 460 4.36 0.60 -7.36
CA VAL A 460 4.75 -0.72 -6.81
C VAL A 460 6.09 -1.21 -7.37
N ALA A 461 6.41 -0.88 -8.60
CA ALA A 461 7.64 -1.34 -9.28
C ALA A 461 8.89 -0.56 -8.88
N VAL A 462 8.74 0.65 -8.34
CA VAL A 462 9.86 1.52 -7.96
C VAL A 462 10.23 1.42 -6.47
N VAL A 463 9.46 0.69 -5.67
CA VAL A 463 9.79 0.44 -4.26
C VAL A 463 10.96 -0.51 -4.16
N SER A 464 12.03 -0.11 -3.53
CA SER A 464 13.18 -0.94 -3.20
C SER A 464 13.39 -1.05 -1.69
N GLY A 465 13.86 -2.20 -1.22
CA GLY A 465 14.23 -2.41 0.19
C GLY A 465 15.70 -2.10 0.45
N ASN A 466 16.03 -1.91 1.72
CA ASN A 466 17.41 -1.93 2.19
C ASN A 466 17.51 -2.52 3.60
N ILE A 467 18.72 -2.73 4.07
CA ILE A 467 18.99 -3.27 5.40
C ILE A 467 19.90 -2.30 6.13
N SER A 468 19.46 -1.79 7.28
CA SER A 468 20.28 -1.01 8.20
C SER A 468 21.06 -1.95 9.12
N MET A 469 22.32 -1.59 9.38
CA MET A 469 23.22 -2.23 10.32
C MET A 469 23.58 -1.22 11.42
N VAL A 470 23.23 -1.53 12.66
CA VAL A 470 23.37 -0.64 13.80
C VAL A 470 24.13 -1.35 14.91
N ASP A 471 25.17 -0.74 15.46
CA ASP A 471 25.78 -1.22 16.69
C ASP A 471 24.79 -1.11 17.84
N MET A 472 24.82 -2.07 18.78
CA MET A 472 23.96 -2.01 19.96
C MET A 472 24.23 -0.71 20.74
N PRO A 473 23.25 0.18 20.85
CA PRO A 473 23.47 1.48 21.47
C PRO A 473 23.63 1.37 22.99
N ASN A 474 24.50 2.19 23.55
CA ASN A 474 24.51 2.47 24.99
C ASN A 474 23.31 3.37 25.37
N GLU A 475 23.09 3.61 26.66
CA GLU A 475 21.96 4.43 27.16
C GLU A 475 21.90 5.84 26.55
N LYS A 476 23.06 6.50 26.39
CA LYS A 476 23.13 7.86 25.81
C LYS A 476 22.78 7.86 24.32
N GLU A 477 23.30 6.89 23.59
CA GLU A 477 22.99 6.73 22.16
C GLU A 477 21.50 6.36 21.96
N LEU A 478 20.98 5.42 22.75
CA LEU A 478 19.56 5.04 22.70
C LEU A 478 18.64 6.24 23.02
N TYR A 479 19.02 7.10 23.97
CA TYR A 479 18.29 8.34 24.22
C TYR A 479 18.30 9.26 22.99
N ALA A 480 19.45 9.47 22.36
CA ALA A 480 19.58 10.29 21.16
C ALA A 480 18.76 9.70 19.98
N TYR A 481 18.82 8.39 19.79
CA TYR A 481 18.04 7.67 18.79
C TYR A 481 16.53 7.78 19.05
N THR A 482 16.11 7.68 20.33
CA THR A 482 14.70 7.88 20.70
C THR A 482 14.23 9.29 20.34
N GLN A 483 15.05 10.33 20.60
CA GLN A 483 14.71 11.70 20.22
C GLN A 483 14.62 11.85 18.68
N ALA A 484 15.51 11.20 17.93
CA ALA A 484 15.44 11.18 16.47
C ALA A 484 14.16 10.49 15.97
N THR A 485 13.84 9.32 16.53
CA THR A 485 12.58 8.61 16.22
C THR A 485 11.35 9.49 16.46
N MET A 486 11.32 10.21 17.61
CA MET A 486 10.20 11.09 17.92
C MET A 486 10.10 12.28 16.94
N ARG A 487 11.25 12.83 16.48
CA ARG A 487 11.25 13.88 15.44
C ARG A 487 10.78 13.32 14.10
N ASN A 488 11.31 12.17 13.67
CA ASN A 488 10.93 11.52 12.43
C ASN A 488 9.41 11.25 12.36
N ASN A 489 8.79 10.99 13.49
CA ASN A 489 7.35 10.75 13.61
C ASN A 489 6.55 12.02 13.95
N GLY A 490 7.11 13.22 13.81
CA GLY A 490 6.39 14.47 14.04
C GLY A 490 5.94 14.75 15.48
N MET A 491 6.41 13.95 16.45
CA MET A 491 6.02 14.09 17.86
C MET A 491 6.81 15.18 18.59
N LEU A 492 7.95 15.59 18.04
CA LEU A 492 8.80 16.65 18.58
C LEU A 492 9.13 17.68 17.51
N GLY A 493 9.31 18.94 17.95
CA GLY A 493 9.79 20.02 17.09
C GLY A 493 8.71 20.77 16.30
N ARG A 494 7.45 20.37 16.38
CA ARG A 494 6.35 21.06 15.68
C ARG A 494 5.54 21.94 16.63
N GLU A 495 5.38 23.21 16.27
CA GLU A 495 4.38 24.08 16.91
C GLU A 495 2.98 23.68 16.41
N LYS A 496 2.11 23.28 17.33
CA LYS A 496 0.71 23.04 16.99
C LYS A 496 -0.02 24.39 16.82
N ARG A 497 0.06 24.96 15.62
CA ARG A 497 -0.72 26.15 15.26
C ARG A 497 -2.09 25.71 14.75
N SER A 498 -3.12 26.49 15.14
CA SER A 498 -4.42 26.31 14.52
C SER A 498 -4.37 26.74 13.05
N ILE A 499 -4.87 25.90 12.17
CA ILE A 499 -5.04 26.23 10.73
C ILE A 499 -6.22 27.19 10.50
N PHE A 500 -6.99 27.50 11.54
CA PHE A 500 -8.14 28.42 11.47
C PHE A 500 -7.79 29.75 12.12
N ALA A 501 -8.04 30.85 11.42
CA ALA A 501 -7.74 32.22 11.90
C ALA A 501 -8.39 32.55 13.25
N GLY A 502 -9.55 31.97 13.56
CA GLY A 502 -10.27 32.15 14.82
C GLY A 502 -9.93 31.12 15.90
N GLY A 503 -8.93 30.24 15.67
CA GLY A 503 -8.57 29.15 16.56
C GLY A 503 -9.60 27.99 16.65
N ARG A 504 -10.73 28.12 15.97
CA ARG A 504 -11.79 27.10 15.88
C ARG A 504 -12.25 26.95 14.45
N SER A 505 -12.65 25.74 14.07
CA SER A 505 -13.24 25.45 12.78
C SER A 505 -14.54 26.24 12.57
N PRO A 506 -14.72 26.87 11.40
CA PRO A 506 -16.00 27.46 11.02
C PRO A 506 -16.97 26.43 10.41
N PHE A 507 -16.54 25.19 10.19
CA PHE A 507 -17.27 24.19 9.43
C PHE A 507 -18.14 23.31 10.33
N LYS A 508 -19.30 22.94 9.82
CA LYS A 508 -20.20 21.93 10.39
C LYS A 508 -20.28 20.69 9.53
N HIS A 509 -20.01 20.84 8.25
CA HIS A 509 -20.15 19.81 7.24
C HIS A 509 -18.84 19.65 6.48
N VAL A 510 -18.49 18.41 6.19
CA VAL A 510 -17.42 18.04 5.28
C VAL A 510 -17.98 17.11 4.21
N ILE A 511 -17.68 17.42 2.96
CA ILE A 511 -17.90 16.51 1.83
C ILE A 511 -16.53 16.04 1.37
N TYR A 512 -16.28 14.76 1.48
CA TYR A 512 -15.02 14.11 1.15
C TYR A 512 -15.20 13.27 -0.11
N VAL A 513 -14.53 13.65 -1.19
CA VAL A 513 -14.61 12.99 -2.50
C VAL A 513 -13.34 12.17 -2.74
N ILE A 514 -13.51 10.89 -3.04
CA ILE A 514 -12.43 9.97 -3.41
C ILE A 514 -12.54 9.69 -4.91
N ARG A 515 -11.44 9.87 -5.63
CA ARG A 515 -11.27 9.66 -7.07
C ARG A 515 -10.25 8.55 -7.32
N GLU A 516 -9.92 8.28 -8.61
CA GLU A 516 -9.07 7.17 -9.01
C GLU A 516 -7.95 7.57 -9.98
N ASN A 517 -6.74 7.29 -9.56
CA ASN A 517 -5.51 6.98 -10.28
C ASN A 517 -4.96 8.06 -11.22
N ARG A 518 -4.87 9.34 -10.80
CA ARG A 518 -4.17 10.35 -11.63
C ARG A 518 -3.00 10.98 -10.89
N THR A 519 -1.86 11.15 -11.61
CA THR A 519 -0.75 11.93 -11.10
C THR A 519 -0.97 13.43 -11.28
N TYR A 520 -0.26 14.23 -10.49
CA TYR A 520 -0.32 15.69 -10.57
C TYR A 520 0.04 16.20 -11.97
N ASP A 521 1.16 15.74 -12.55
CA ASP A 521 1.60 16.22 -13.84
C ASP A 521 0.66 15.85 -15.00
N GLN A 522 -0.04 14.72 -14.94
CA GLN A 522 -1.04 14.38 -15.97
C GLN A 522 -2.17 15.41 -16.03
N VAL A 523 -2.50 16.06 -14.91
CA VAL A 523 -3.63 17.00 -14.79
C VAL A 523 -3.16 18.44 -14.76
N PHE A 524 -2.12 18.75 -13.99
CA PHE A 524 -1.66 20.11 -13.70
C PHE A 524 -0.23 20.42 -14.18
N GLY A 525 0.46 19.48 -14.81
CA GLY A 525 1.84 19.69 -15.24
C GLY A 525 2.04 20.94 -16.11
N ASP A 526 1.04 21.36 -16.86
CA ASP A 526 1.06 22.57 -17.70
C ASP A 526 0.61 23.86 -16.95
N VAL A 527 0.32 23.79 -15.64
CA VAL A 527 0.01 24.95 -14.81
C VAL A 527 1.30 25.61 -14.32
N ALA A 528 1.68 26.71 -14.93
CA ALA A 528 2.96 27.38 -14.61
C ALA A 528 2.90 28.21 -13.31
N VAL A 529 1.74 28.72 -12.94
CA VAL A 529 1.55 29.60 -11.78
C VAL A 529 0.20 29.33 -11.12
N SER A 530 0.14 29.48 -9.82
CA SER A 530 -1.08 29.44 -9.03
C SER A 530 -1.95 30.69 -9.21
N GLY A 531 -3.15 30.70 -8.66
CA GLY A 531 -4.09 31.83 -8.78
C GLY A 531 -3.58 33.12 -8.19
N ASN A 532 -2.67 33.10 -7.22
CA ASN A 532 -2.01 34.29 -6.67
C ASN A 532 -0.69 34.65 -7.37
N GLY A 533 -0.34 33.97 -8.46
CA GLY A 533 0.84 34.26 -9.28
C GLY A 533 2.17 33.64 -8.82
N GLN A 534 2.15 32.74 -7.83
CA GLN A 534 3.32 31.99 -7.40
C GLN A 534 3.64 30.90 -8.42
N LYS A 535 4.94 30.62 -8.65
CA LYS A 535 5.39 29.58 -9.58
C LYS A 535 5.00 28.20 -9.05
N ALA A 536 4.26 27.44 -9.85
CA ALA A 536 3.94 26.06 -9.58
C ALA A 536 5.00 25.10 -10.15
N ASP A 537 5.07 23.90 -9.60
CA ASP A 537 6.01 22.85 -9.96
C ASP A 537 5.30 21.78 -10.81
N GLY A 538 5.41 21.87 -12.13
CA GLY A 538 4.77 20.95 -13.06
C GLY A 538 5.57 20.73 -14.34
N ASP A 539 5.44 19.53 -14.92
CA ASP A 539 5.95 19.18 -16.27
C ASP A 539 4.80 19.10 -17.28
N GLY A 540 4.70 20.16 -18.10
CA GLY A 540 3.68 20.22 -19.15
C GLY A 540 3.84 19.20 -20.28
N SER A 541 4.98 18.52 -20.40
CA SER A 541 5.19 17.52 -21.44
C SER A 541 4.33 16.27 -21.27
N VAL A 542 3.93 15.96 -20.03
CA VAL A 542 3.09 14.80 -19.67
C VAL A 542 1.67 15.16 -19.26
N ALA A 543 1.28 16.45 -19.30
CA ALA A 543 -0.03 16.97 -18.89
C ALA A 543 -1.14 16.62 -19.90
N ILE A 544 -1.33 15.33 -20.16
CA ILE A 544 -2.27 14.83 -21.18
C ILE A 544 -3.75 15.12 -20.87
N PHE A 545 -4.08 15.28 -19.60
CA PHE A 545 -5.42 15.67 -19.14
C PHE A 545 -5.50 17.16 -18.73
N GLY A 546 -4.52 17.93 -19.17
CA GLY A 546 -4.45 19.37 -18.97
C GLY A 546 -5.24 20.18 -19.99
N ALA A 547 -4.64 21.26 -20.52
CA ALA A 547 -5.27 22.17 -21.46
C ALA A 547 -4.34 22.58 -22.62
N GLY A 548 -4.95 23.07 -23.72
CA GLY A 548 -4.25 23.69 -24.84
C GLY A 548 -3.31 22.75 -25.59
N GLU A 549 -2.04 23.12 -25.69
CA GLU A 549 -1.04 22.30 -26.42
C GLU A 549 -0.73 21.00 -25.67
N ALA A 550 -0.74 20.99 -24.34
CA ALA A 550 -0.51 19.81 -23.53
C ALA A 550 -1.56 18.72 -23.75
N ALA A 551 -2.83 19.12 -23.92
CA ALA A 551 -3.97 18.22 -24.14
C ALA A 551 -4.48 18.24 -25.60
N LYS A 552 -3.60 18.48 -26.57
CA LYS A 552 -3.98 18.56 -27.99
C LYS A 552 -4.40 17.19 -28.51
N SER A 553 -5.55 17.15 -29.19
CA SER A 553 -6.05 15.90 -29.77
C SER A 553 -5.12 15.37 -30.88
N PRO A 554 -5.22 14.09 -31.27
CA PRO A 554 -4.46 13.53 -32.38
C PRO A 554 -4.66 14.27 -33.71
N LYS A 555 -5.79 14.94 -33.90
CA LYS A 555 -6.10 15.75 -35.08
C LYS A 555 -5.66 17.20 -34.96
N GLY A 556 -5.13 17.60 -33.83
CA GLY A 556 -4.58 18.92 -33.61
C GLY A 556 -5.53 19.91 -32.92
N ASP A 557 -6.70 19.47 -32.46
CA ASP A 557 -7.63 20.32 -31.73
C ASP A 557 -7.11 20.59 -30.32
N ARG A 558 -7.12 21.85 -29.89
CA ARG A 558 -6.81 22.25 -28.52
C ARG A 558 -7.98 21.91 -27.62
N GLN A 559 -7.74 21.09 -26.63
CA GLN A 559 -8.71 20.66 -25.63
C GLN A 559 -8.49 21.34 -24.30
N ASN A 560 -9.49 21.32 -23.43
CA ASN A 560 -9.41 21.59 -22.00
C ASN A 560 -10.19 20.48 -21.30
N ILE A 561 -9.45 19.46 -20.86
CA ILE A 561 -10.05 18.21 -20.39
C ILE A 561 -10.50 18.37 -18.93
N THR A 562 -9.74 19.11 -18.12
CA THR A 562 -10.02 19.31 -16.69
C THR A 562 -10.22 20.79 -16.32
N PRO A 563 -11.20 21.49 -16.93
CA PRO A 563 -11.40 22.92 -16.68
C PRO A 563 -11.87 23.24 -15.26
N ASN A 564 -12.60 22.32 -14.61
CA ASN A 564 -13.10 22.52 -13.26
C ASN A 564 -12.00 22.34 -12.21
N ALA A 565 -11.19 21.31 -12.32
CA ALA A 565 -10.01 21.11 -11.47
C ALA A 565 -9.10 22.36 -11.53
N ARG A 566 -8.86 22.89 -12.75
CA ARG A 566 -8.07 24.13 -12.95
C ARG A 566 -8.72 25.34 -12.33
N ALA A 567 -10.01 25.57 -12.57
CA ALA A 567 -10.74 26.71 -12.01
C ALA A 567 -10.78 26.63 -10.47
N ILE A 568 -10.95 25.45 -9.92
CA ILE A 568 -10.92 25.20 -8.47
C ILE A 568 -9.53 25.51 -7.92
N ALA A 569 -8.47 24.95 -8.52
CA ALA A 569 -7.09 25.19 -8.08
C ALA A 569 -6.72 26.68 -8.14
N MET A 570 -7.09 27.37 -9.21
CA MET A 570 -6.82 28.81 -9.37
C MET A 570 -7.59 29.68 -8.39
N ARG A 571 -8.77 29.26 -7.95
CA ARG A 571 -9.59 30.04 -7.01
C ARG A 571 -9.30 29.68 -5.55
N PHE A 572 -9.32 28.39 -5.23
CA PHE A 572 -9.30 27.93 -3.85
C PHE A 572 -7.92 27.54 -3.35
N GLY A 573 -6.97 27.30 -4.25
CA GLY A 573 -5.58 26.99 -3.98
C GLY A 573 -5.11 25.73 -4.71
N LEU A 574 -3.86 25.76 -5.13
CA LEU A 574 -3.14 24.69 -5.81
C LEU A 574 -2.21 24.01 -4.82
N LEU A 575 -2.32 22.69 -4.70
CA LEU A 575 -1.41 21.86 -3.93
C LEU A 575 -0.47 21.17 -4.92
N ASP A 576 0.76 21.69 -5.12
CA ASP A 576 1.69 21.13 -6.09
C ASP A 576 2.70 20.14 -5.51
N ARG A 577 2.61 19.89 -4.21
CA ARG A 577 3.42 18.93 -3.45
C ARG A 577 2.55 18.04 -2.57
N PHE A 578 1.43 17.57 -3.14
CA PHE A 578 0.59 16.58 -2.50
C PHE A 578 0.88 15.18 -3.04
N PHE A 579 0.99 14.20 -2.15
CA PHE A 579 1.32 12.81 -2.47
C PHE A 579 0.28 11.86 -1.87
N VAL A 580 -0.13 10.83 -2.61
CA VAL A 580 -0.92 9.75 -2.03
C VAL A 580 -0.02 8.83 -1.22
N ASN A 581 -0.58 8.16 -0.20
CA ASN A 581 0.16 7.21 0.64
C ASN A 581 0.18 5.80 0.06
N ALA A 582 -0.67 5.54 -0.91
CA ALA A 582 -0.92 4.22 -1.46
C ALA A 582 -0.02 3.89 -2.64
N GLU A 583 0.27 2.60 -2.75
CA GLU A 583 0.95 2.01 -3.91
C GLU A 583 -0.03 1.65 -5.04
N ALA A 584 -1.26 1.28 -4.67
CA ALA A 584 -2.35 0.89 -5.57
C ALA A 584 -3.69 0.97 -4.84
N SER A 585 -4.82 0.93 -5.56
CA SER A 585 -6.16 1.05 -4.96
C SER A 585 -6.44 0.08 -3.79
N PRO A 586 -5.91 -1.17 -3.73
CA PRO A 586 -6.17 -2.04 -2.59
C PRO A 586 -5.70 -1.50 -1.24
N ASP A 587 -4.63 -0.77 -1.19
CA ASP A 587 -4.21 -0.07 0.03
C ASP A 587 -4.70 1.39 0.04
N GLY A 588 -5.00 1.98 -1.15
CA GLY A 588 -5.48 3.32 -1.33
C GLY A 588 -6.76 3.65 -0.57
N HIS A 589 -7.76 2.78 -0.68
CA HIS A 589 -9.02 2.95 0.04
C HIS A 589 -8.88 2.80 1.56
N ASN A 590 -7.89 2.05 2.05
CA ASN A 590 -7.56 2.02 3.47
C ASN A 590 -6.86 3.33 3.89
N TRP A 591 -5.88 3.80 3.13
CA TRP A 591 -5.23 5.09 3.39
C TRP A 591 -6.20 6.25 3.37
N SER A 592 -7.08 6.35 2.37
CA SER A 592 -8.02 7.44 2.18
C SER A 592 -9.18 7.43 3.19
N THR A 593 -9.49 6.30 3.82
CA THR A 593 -10.63 6.20 4.74
C THR A 593 -10.27 5.95 6.19
N ALA A 594 -9.07 5.42 6.46
CA ALA A 594 -8.61 5.14 7.82
C ALA A 594 -7.29 5.85 8.18
N ALA A 595 -6.69 6.62 7.26
CA ALA A 595 -5.34 7.18 7.40
C ALA A 595 -4.29 6.11 7.77
N PHE A 596 -4.53 4.86 7.35
CA PHE A 596 -3.74 3.71 7.78
C PHE A 596 -4.02 2.49 6.90
N SER A 597 -2.96 1.86 6.43
CA SER A 597 -2.98 0.52 5.85
C SER A 597 -2.40 -0.45 6.89
N ASN A 598 -3.10 -1.52 7.22
CA ASN A 598 -2.60 -2.43 8.24
C ASN A 598 -1.58 -3.44 7.65
N ASP A 599 -0.89 -4.15 8.52
CA ASP A 599 0.15 -5.11 8.17
C ASP A 599 -0.31 -6.22 7.20
N TYR A 600 -1.58 -6.61 7.24
CA TYR A 600 -2.13 -7.59 6.29
C TYR A 600 -2.24 -6.99 4.90
N VAL A 601 -2.79 -5.80 4.81
CA VAL A 601 -2.95 -5.09 3.54
C VAL A 601 -1.58 -4.84 2.91
N ASP A 602 -0.63 -4.26 3.66
CA ASP A 602 0.73 -3.98 3.17
C ASP A 602 1.47 -5.24 2.66
N LYS A 603 1.25 -6.39 3.29
CA LYS A 603 1.92 -7.65 2.90
C LYS A 603 1.19 -8.42 1.80
N ALA A 604 -0.12 -8.24 1.68
CA ALA A 604 -0.96 -9.15 0.91
C ALA A 604 -1.68 -8.52 -0.28
N PHE A 605 -1.81 -7.19 -0.35
CA PHE A 605 -2.68 -6.55 -1.35
C PHE A 605 -2.35 -6.99 -2.78
N ARG A 606 -1.10 -7.01 -3.18
CA ARG A 606 -0.66 -7.41 -4.52
C ARG A 606 -1.06 -8.84 -4.91
N TRP A 607 -1.11 -9.77 -3.93
CA TRP A 607 -1.52 -11.16 -4.15
C TRP A 607 -3.02 -11.30 -4.24
N ASN A 608 -3.70 -10.65 -3.31
CA ASN A 608 -5.15 -10.67 -3.24
C ASN A 608 -5.75 -9.94 -4.44
N TYR A 609 -5.12 -8.87 -4.86
CA TYR A 609 -5.51 -8.06 -5.97
C TYR A 609 -5.39 -8.79 -7.30
N SER A 610 -4.40 -9.65 -7.45
CA SER A 610 -4.25 -10.52 -8.60
C SER A 610 -5.12 -11.79 -8.54
N ARG A 611 -6.12 -11.86 -7.68
CA ARG A 611 -7.07 -12.97 -7.48
C ARG A 611 -6.44 -14.29 -7.06
N ARG A 612 -5.35 -14.24 -6.37
CA ARG A 612 -4.55 -15.41 -6.02
C ARG A 612 -4.63 -15.74 -4.54
N GLY A 613 -5.73 -15.39 -3.90
CA GLY A 613 -5.92 -15.64 -2.49
C GLY A 613 -7.24 -15.12 -1.99
N ARG A 614 -7.42 -15.17 -0.68
CA ARG A 614 -8.54 -14.55 0.00
C ARG A 614 -8.32 -13.05 0.01
N THR A 615 -9.35 -12.32 -0.35
CA THR A 615 -9.30 -10.86 -0.41
C THR A 615 -9.77 -10.24 0.90
N TYR A 616 -9.56 -8.97 1.02
CA TYR A 616 -10.13 -8.12 2.04
C TYR A 616 -10.96 -7.02 1.35
N ASP A 617 -11.84 -6.38 2.12
CA ASP A 617 -12.64 -5.29 1.56
C ASP A 617 -11.82 -4.01 1.54
N PHE A 618 -11.62 -3.42 0.38
CA PHE A 618 -10.91 -2.15 0.24
C PHE A 618 -11.66 -1.12 -0.61
N GLU A 619 -12.43 -1.54 -1.57
CA GLU A 619 -13.25 -0.66 -2.38
C GLU A 619 -14.75 -0.91 -2.21
N GLY A 620 -15.15 -1.64 -1.22
CA GLY A 620 -16.44 -2.27 -1.15
C GLY A 620 -16.30 -3.70 -1.66
N PHE A 621 -17.32 -4.22 -2.27
CA PHE A 621 -17.41 -5.64 -2.55
C PHE A 621 -16.79 -6.07 -3.89
N ASN A 622 -15.94 -5.32 -4.52
CA ASN A 622 -15.40 -5.72 -5.80
C ASN A 622 -14.40 -6.87 -5.74
N ARG A 623 -14.06 -7.32 -4.53
CA ARG A 623 -13.32 -8.55 -4.30
C ARG A 623 -14.21 -9.74 -4.06
N LEU A 624 -15.29 -9.79 -4.68
CA LEU A 624 -15.87 -11.08 -4.97
C LEU A 624 -14.73 -11.97 -5.39
N PRO A 625 -14.43 -13.04 -4.65
CA PRO A 625 -13.47 -14.01 -5.09
C PRO A 625 -13.86 -14.30 -6.52
N SER A 626 -12.91 -14.11 -7.44
CA SER A 626 -13.26 -14.06 -8.82
C SER A 626 -14.08 -15.28 -9.16
N PHE A 627 -15.22 -15.04 -9.69
CA PHE A 627 -16.04 -16.09 -10.24
C PHE A 627 -15.40 -16.66 -11.52
N GLU A 628 -14.24 -16.13 -11.91
CA GLU A 628 -13.54 -16.55 -13.09
C GLU A 628 -12.50 -17.60 -12.74
N ALA A 629 -12.59 -18.71 -13.45
CA ALA A 629 -11.52 -19.68 -13.49
C ALA A 629 -10.31 -19.06 -14.22
N PRO A 630 -9.07 -19.41 -13.83
CA PRO A 630 -7.91 -19.16 -14.68
C PRO A 630 -8.21 -19.64 -16.10
N SER A 631 -7.80 -18.88 -17.11
CA SER A 631 -8.08 -19.15 -18.53
C SER A 631 -7.65 -20.54 -19.03
N THR A 632 -6.96 -21.30 -18.24
CA THR A 632 -6.44 -22.65 -18.55
C THR A 632 -7.16 -23.78 -17.83
N GLN A 633 -8.15 -23.49 -16.99
CA GLN A 633 -8.93 -24.52 -16.28
C GLN A 633 -10.42 -24.39 -16.56
N PRO A 634 -11.15 -25.52 -16.64
CA PRO A 634 -12.60 -25.43 -16.74
C PRO A 634 -13.14 -24.65 -15.56
N PRO A 635 -14.18 -23.82 -15.76
CA PRO A 635 -14.77 -23.05 -14.68
C PRO A 635 -15.16 -23.99 -13.55
N VAL A 636 -14.67 -23.72 -12.36
CA VAL A 636 -15.16 -24.41 -11.17
C VAL A 636 -16.63 -24.08 -11.06
N ALA A 637 -17.45 -25.10 -10.96
CA ALA A 637 -18.88 -24.90 -10.76
C ALA A 637 -19.08 -23.95 -9.58
N LEU A 638 -19.71 -22.80 -9.83
CA LEU A 638 -20.08 -21.90 -8.76
C LEU A 638 -20.85 -22.67 -7.70
N PRO A 639 -20.74 -22.32 -6.43
CA PRO A 639 -21.57 -22.89 -5.41
C PRO A 639 -23.03 -22.88 -5.85
N SER A 640 -23.79 -23.89 -5.49
CA SER A 640 -25.20 -24.01 -5.88
C SER A 640 -26.07 -22.79 -5.59
N VAL A 641 -25.60 -21.92 -4.70
CA VAL A 641 -26.18 -20.61 -4.40
C VAL A 641 -26.27 -19.68 -5.61
N PHE A 642 -25.46 -19.90 -6.62
CA PHE A 642 -25.43 -19.09 -7.85
C PHE A 642 -25.99 -19.80 -9.08
N ASN A 643 -26.78 -20.83 -8.90
CA ASN A 643 -27.53 -21.43 -10.00
C ASN A 643 -28.49 -20.39 -10.59
N LEU A 644 -28.48 -20.27 -11.89
CA LEU A 644 -29.34 -19.33 -12.60
C LEU A 644 -30.79 -19.82 -12.78
N PRO A 645 -31.76 -18.90 -12.70
CA PRO A 645 -31.66 -17.51 -12.27
C PRO A 645 -31.48 -17.37 -10.76
N ALA A 646 -30.58 -16.44 -10.31
CA ALA A 646 -30.40 -16.17 -8.90
C ALA A 646 -31.67 -15.58 -8.28
N THR A 647 -31.98 -16.00 -7.08
CA THR A 647 -33.11 -15.47 -6.30
C THR A 647 -32.62 -14.44 -5.27
N ALA A 648 -33.52 -13.68 -4.67
CA ALA A 648 -33.20 -12.79 -3.56
C ALA A 648 -32.57 -13.56 -2.39
N ASP A 649 -32.99 -14.81 -2.15
CA ASP A 649 -32.40 -15.68 -1.14
C ASP A 649 -30.98 -16.07 -1.47
N ASP A 650 -30.65 -16.25 -2.73
CA ASP A 650 -29.28 -16.56 -3.17
C ASP A 650 -28.35 -15.37 -2.95
N ILE A 651 -28.81 -14.14 -3.22
CA ILE A 651 -28.07 -12.92 -2.90
C ILE A 651 -27.81 -12.83 -1.39
N VAL A 652 -28.83 -13.08 -0.55
CA VAL A 652 -28.66 -13.07 0.91
C VAL A 652 -27.68 -14.14 1.39
N LYS A 653 -27.73 -15.35 0.81
CA LYS A 653 -26.75 -16.40 1.12
C LYS A 653 -25.35 -16.01 0.73
N PHE A 654 -25.18 -15.39 -0.45
CA PHE A 654 -23.91 -14.86 -0.92
C PHE A 654 -23.37 -13.80 0.04
N GLN A 655 -24.16 -12.79 0.39
CA GLN A 655 -23.76 -11.74 1.33
C GLN A 655 -23.28 -12.35 2.66
N LYS A 656 -24.05 -13.26 3.25
CA LYS A 656 -23.67 -13.95 4.49
C LYS A 656 -22.37 -14.72 4.36
N LYS A 657 -22.06 -15.24 3.18
CA LYS A 657 -20.87 -16.04 2.96
C LYS A 657 -19.61 -15.20 2.87
N TYR A 658 -19.66 -14.06 2.21
CA TYR A 658 -18.48 -13.29 1.82
C TYR A 658 -18.25 -12.01 2.62
N ILE A 659 -19.24 -11.55 3.36
CA ILE A 659 -19.11 -10.36 4.19
C ILE A 659 -18.80 -10.79 5.62
N PRO A 660 -17.59 -10.53 6.14
CA PRO A 660 -17.13 -11.07 7.42
C PRO A 660 -18.08 -10.78 8.59
N TYR A 661 -18.55 -9.54 8.73
CA TYR A 661 -19.39 -9.18 9.88
C TYR A 661 -20.77 -9.88 9.89
N LEU A 662 -21.29 -10.26 8.73
CA LEU A 662 -22.54 -11.03 8.65
C LEU A 662 -22.39 -12.48 9.16
N ASN A 663 -21.15 -12.95 9.21
CA ASN A 663 -20.78 -14.24 9.79
C ASN A 663 -20.23 -14.15 11.23
N GLY A 664 -20.29 -12.96 11.84
CA GLY A 664 -19.76 -12.70 13.18
C GLY A 664 -18.24 -12.56 13.23
N GLY A 665 -17.57 -12.47 12.08
CA GLY A 665 -16.13 -12.20 11.94
C GLY A 665 -15.83 -10.72 11.72
N ARG A 666 -14.53 -10.38 11.70
CA ARG A 666 -14.02 -9.09 11.25
C ARG A 666 -13.22 -9.29 9.97
N ASP A 667 -13.22 -8.29 9.12
CA ASP A 667 -12.32 -8.25 7.98
C ASP A 667 -10.87 -8.11 8.44
N ILE A 668 -9.98 -8.90 7.85
CA ILE A 668 -8.56 -8.88 8.18
C ILE A 668 -7.87 -7.57 7.72
N GLY A 669 -8.38 -6.92 6.68
CA GLY A 669 -7.89 -5.62 6.23
C GLY A 669 -8.33 -4.44 7.12
N GLU A 670 -9.25 -4.66 8.07
CA GLU A 670 -9.80 -3.61 8.92
C GLU A 670 -8.80 -3.19 10.01
N PRO A 671 -8.39 -1.90 10.06
CA PRO A 671 -7.52 -1.42 11.14
C PRO A 671 -8.22 -1.50 12.50
N GLU A 672 -7.44 -1.61 13.59
CA GLU A 672 -8.01 -1.65 14.95
C GLU A 672 -8.76 -0.36 15.30
N THR A 673 -8.28 0.75 14.77
CA THR A 673 -8.84 2.10 14.99
C THR A 673 -10.11 2.37 14.18
N LEU A 674 -10.42 1.49 13.22
CA LEU A 674 -11.53 1.61 12.28
C LEU A 674 -11.34 2.79 11.30
N TYR A 675 -12.42 3.29 10.77
CA TYR A 675 -12.47 4.23 9.66
C TYR A 675 -12.97 5.62 10.07
N LEU A 676 -12.85 6.57 9.17
CA LEU A 676 -13.24 7.97 9.38
C LEU A 676 -14.72 8.11 9.78
N TRP A 677 -15.64 7.35 9.17
CA TRP A 677 -17.05 7.36 9.58
C TRP A 677 -17.27 6.78 10.98
N ASP A 678 -16.43 5.85 11.42
CA ASP A 678 -16.46 5.34 12.79
C ASP A 678 -15.96 6.39 13.79
N ALA A 679 -14.97 7.20 13.40
CA ALA A 679 -14.51 8.35 14.18
C ALA A 679 -15.62 9.40 14.31
N ALA A 680 -16.31 9.72 13.21
CA ALA A 680 -17.48 10.60 13.23
C ALA A 680 -18.59 10.05 14.15
N ASN A 681 -18.89 8.76 14.04
CA ASN A 681 -19.89 8.10 14.90
C ASN A 681 -19.51 8.17 16.39
N ARG A 682 -18.24 7.93 16.74
CA ARG A 682 -17.75 8.05 18.11
C ARG A 682 -17.87 9.47 18.67
N ALA A 683 -17.72 10.46 17.81
CA ALA A 683 -17.90 11.87 18.16
C ALA A 683 -19.37 12.33 18.21
N GLY A 684 -20.31 11.43 17.90
CA GLY A 684 -21.74 11.76 17.86
C GLY A 684 -22.16 12.55 16.62
N LEU A 685 -21.31 12.59 15.58
CA LEU A 685 -21.59 13.27 14.31
C LEU A 685 -22.37 12.35 13.36
N THR A 686 -23.18 12.95 12.54
CA THR A 686 -23.91 12.26 11.47
C THR A 686 -23.03 12.05 10.24
N TYR A 687 -23.19 10.91 9.57
CA TYR A 687 -22.45 10.62 8.35
C TYR A 687 -23.31 9.92 7.29
N ARG A 688 -22.90 10.06 6.03
CA ARG A 688 -23.51 9.46 4.85
C ARG A 688 -22.46 9.04 3.85
N ASN A 689 -22.67 7.90 3.24
CA ASN A 689 -21.72 7.30 2.29
C ASN A 689 -22.37 7.14 0.91
N TYR A 690 -21.61 7.49 -0.12
CA TYR A 690 -22.00 7.42 -1.52
C TYR A 690 -20.95 6.62 -2.29
N GLY A 691 -21.00 5.30 -2.18
CA GLY A 691 -20.26 4.36 -3.01
C GLY A 691 -19.03 3.71 -2.35
N GLU A 692 -18.43 4.33 -1.34
CA GLU A 692 -17.23 3.78 -0.69
C GLU A 692 -17.58 2.61 0.24
N TYR A 693 -16.95 1.45 0.06
CA TYR A 693 -17.29 0.20 0.75
C TYR A 693 -18.77 -0.22 0.64
N ILE A 694 -19.38 0.15 -0.48
CA ILE A 694 -20.74 -0.26 -0.83
C ILE A 694 -20.67 -1.13 -2.07
N ALA A 695 -21.19 -2.33 -1.97
CA ALA A 695 -21.26 -3.26 -3.09
C ALA A 695 -22.66 -3.27 -3.71
N THR A 696 -22.71 -3.60 -4.98
CA THR A 696 -23.95 -3.83 -5.72
C THR A 696 -23.88 -5.22 -6.36
N VAL A 697 -24.88 -6.06 -6.10
CA VAL A 697 -25.02 -7.38 -6.74
C VAL A 697 -26.41 -7.48 -7.33
N SER A 698 -26.48 -7.91 -8.57
CA SER A 698 -27.73 -8.16 -9.26
C SER A 698 -27.88 -9.62 -9.69
N GLN A 699 -29.08 -9.99 -10.12
CA GLN A 699 -29.30 -11.29 -10.74
C GLN A 699 -28.53 -11.43 -12.06
N ASN A 700 -28.33 -10.32 -12.77
CA ASN A 700 -27.59 -10.33 -14.04
C ASN A 700 -26.10 -10.55 -13.80
N ASP A 701 -25.51 -9.93 -12.76
CA ASP A 701 -24.12 -10.17 -12.39
C ASP A 701 -23.87 -11.65 -12.13
N VAL A 702 -24.77 -12.28 -11.37
CA VAL A 702 -24.71 -13.72 -11.12
C VAL A 702 -24.89 -14.53 -12.41
N ALA A 703 -25.76 -14.08 -13.31
CA ALA A 703 -26.01 -14.73 -14.60
C ALA A 703 -24.79 -14.68 -15.52
N GLU A 704 -24.14 -13.53 -15.62
CA GLU A 704 -22.97 -13.31 -16.45
C GLU A 704 -21.79 -14.14 -15.99
N VAL A 705 -21.55 -14.20 -14.73
CA VAL A 705 -20.52 -15.05 -14.13
C VAL A 705 -20.67 -16.50 -14.55
N ASN A 706 -21.88 -17.03 -14.50
CA ASN A 706 -22.14 -18.41 -14.85
C ASN A 706 -22.02 -18.70 -16.36
N THR A 707 -22.15 -17.70 -17.21
CA THR A 707 -22.07 -17.86 -18.67
C THR A 707 -20.72 -17.48 -19.26
N GLN A 708 -19.77 -16.95 -18.47
CA GLN A 708 -18.50 -16.35 -18.91
C GLN A 708 -18.69 -15.25 -19.97
N LYS A 709 -19.87 -14.70 -20.05
CA LYS A 709 -20.16 -13.58 -20.93
C LYS A 709 -20.28 -12.34 -20.11
N ARG A 710 -19.20 -11.59 -19.98
CA ARG A 710 -19.28 -10.24 -19.49
C ARG A 710 -20.01 -9.38 -20.50
N LYS A 711 -21.14 -8.84 -20.14
CA LYS A 711 -21.65 -7.69 -20.85
C LYS A 711 -20.95 -6.45 -20.34
N ASN A 712 -20.54 -5.61 -21.24
CA ASN A 712 -19.80 -4.38 -20.97
C ASN A 712 -20.69 -3.25 -20.40
N TYR A 713 -21.72 -3.55 -19.61
CA TYR A 713 -22.62 -2.53 -19.11
C TYR A 713 -23.07 -2.80 -17.69
N PRO A 714 -23.18 -1.76 -16.85
CA PRO A 714 -23.70 -1.90 -15.52
C PRO A 714 -25.12 -2.46 -15.57
N ASP A 715 -25.41 -3.31 -14.62
CA ASP A 715 -26.79 -3.67 -14.41
C ASP A 715 -27.54 -2.50 -13.81
N THR A 716 -28.13 -1.71 -14.68
CA THR A 716 -29.09 -0.65 -14.30
C THR A 716 -30.44 -1.24 -13.93
N SER A 717 -30.54 -2.57 -13.81
CA SER A 717 -31.82 -3.21 -13.51
C SER A 717 -32.31 -2.73 -12.14
N PRO A 718 -33.62 -2.53 -12.00
CA PRO A 718 -34.23 -2.17 -10.71
C PRO A 718 -34.08 -3.27 -9.65
N THR A 719 -33.55 -4.45 -10.02
CA THR A 719 -33.31 -5.57 -9.10
C THR A 719 -31.91 -5.57 -8.48
N ALA A 720 -31.02 -4.67 -8.88
CA ALA A 720 -29.71 -4.54 -8.27
C ALA A 720 -29.84 -4.11 -6.81
N THR A 721 -29.20 -4.85 -5.93
CA THR A 721 -29.25 -4.57 -4.48
C THR A 721 -27.90 -4.03 -4.02
N ALA A 722 -27.92 -2.79 -3.56
CA ALA A 722 -26.76 -2.18 -2.88
C ALA A 722 -26.73 -2.59 -1.41
N PHE A 723 -25.55 -2.87 -0.88
CA PHE A 723 -25.36 -3.20 0.52
C PHE A 723 -23.98 -2.77 1.02
N ALA A 724 -23.92 -2.45 2.32
CA ALA A 724 -22.67 -2.08 2.95
C ALA A 724 -21.82 -3.33 3.25
N VAL A 725 -20.50 -3.26 2.99
CA VAL A 725 -19.56 -4.33 3.37
C VAL A 725 -18.94 -4.11 4.74
N LYS A 726 -19.18 -2.96 5.36
CA LYS A 726 -18.82 -2.63 6.75
C LYS A 726 -20.09 -2.42 7.57
N LYS A 727 -20.13 -3.02 8.76
CA LYS A 727 -21.31 -2.99 9.64
C LYS A 727 -21.78 -1.58 9.98
N THR A 728 -20.86 -0.69 10.22
CA THR A 728 -21.15 0.70 10.62
C THR A 728 -21.66 1.57 9.49
N LEU A 729 -21.58 1.10 8.25
CA LEU A 729 -22.21 1.76 7.09
C LEU A 729 -23.64 1.30 6.82
N GLU A 730 -24.12 0.25 7.51
CA GLU A 730 -25.53 -0.16 7.38
C GLU A 730 -26.46 1.03 7.65
N ARG A 731 -27.40 1.28 6.72
CA ARG A 731 -28.36 2.41 6.77
C ARG A 731 -27.76 3.81 6.63
N HIS A 732 -26.44 3.92 6.46
CA HIS A 732 -25.73 5.20 6.29
C HIS A 732 -25.19 5.40 4.87
N PHE A 733 -25.72 4.70 3.88
CA PHE A 733 -25.28 4.83 2.49
C PHE A 733 -26.44 5.15 1.54
N SER A 734 -26.10 5.68 0.37
CA SER A 734 -27.06 5.89 -0.71
C SER A 734 -27.24 4.59 -1.51
N PRO A 735 -28.45 4.01 -1.58
CA PRO A 735 -28.66 2.78 -2.32
C PRO A 735 -28.64 2.96 -3.84
N THR A 736 -28.69 4.19 -4.32
CA THR A 736 -28.71 4.53 -5.74
C THR A 736 -27.36 4.96 -6.29
N HIS A 737 -26.39 5.24 -5.42
CA HIS A 737 -25.05 5.59 -5.82
C HIS A 737 -24.21 4.31 -6.05
N ARG A 738 -23.62 4.20 -7.24
CA ARG A 738 -22.79 3.04 -7.60
C ARG A 738 -21.38 3.20 -7.05
N ASN A 739 -20.78 2.08 -6.67
CA ASN A 739 -19.35 2.01 -6.34
C ASN A 739 -18.50 2.06 -7.64
N PHE A 740 -17.29 1.56 -7.61
CA PHE A 740 -16.42 1.49 -8.78
C PHE A 740 -17.04 0.69 -9.92
N ASP A 741 -17.19 1.35 -11.06
CA ASP A 741 -17.77 0.80 -12.27
C ASP A 741 -17.58 1.84 -13.37
N THR A 742 -16.72 1.58 -14.35
CA THR A 742 -16.44 2.51 -15.46
C THR A 742 -17.61 2.68 -16.43
N ASP A 743 -18.64 1.85 -16.29
CA ASP A 743 -19.85 1.94 -17.10
C ASP A 743 -20.89 2.91 -16.54
N THR A 744 -20.82 3.22 -15.24
CA THR A 744 -21.69 4.24 -14.65
C THR A 744 -21.05 5.62 -14.76
N PRO A 745 -21.68 6.59 -15.41
CA PRO A 745 -21.12 7.94 -15.52
C PRO A 745 -21.05 8.66 -14.17
N ASP A 746 -20.01 9.46 -13.98
CA ASP A 746 -19.90 10.35 -12.82
C ASP A 746 -20.78 11.60 -12.97
N SER A 747 -21.00 12.09 -14.21
CA SER A 747 -21.77 13.29 -14.50
C SER A 747 -22.84 13.08 -15.58
N PHE A 748 -23.65 14.11 -15.83
CA PHE A 748 -24.64 14.14 -16.92
C PHE A 748 -24.08 14.62 -18.24
N THR A 749 -22.90 14.21 -18.61
CA THR A 749 -22.14 14.79 -19.72
C THR A 749 -22.78 14.64 -21.10
N THR A 750 -23.67 13.68 -21.29
CA THR A 750 -24.29 13.45 -22.60
C THR A 750 -25.13 14.58 -23.12
N ASP A 751 -25.94 15.25 -22.31
CA ASP A 751 -26.70 16.41 -22.74
C ASP A 751 -25.79 17.60 -23.08
N SER A 752 -24.69 17.72 -22.36
CA SER A 752 -23.71 18.77 -22.57
C SER A 752 -22.91 18.58 -23.85
N TYR A 753 -22.54 17.35 -24.19
CA TYR A 753 -21.83 17.02 -25.41
C TYR A 753 -22.73 17.04 -26.64
N ARG A 754 -24.03 16.74 -26.49
CA ARG A 754 -25.03 16.93 -27.57
C ARG A 754 -25.28 18.41 -27.87
N ALA A 755 -25.31 19.25 -26.86
CA ALA A 755 -25.45 20.70 -27.06
C ALA A 755 -24.25 21.29 -27.83
N ALA A 756 -23.08 20.65 -27.80
CA ALA A 756 -21.92 21.04 -28.60
C ALA A 756 -21.99 20.59 -30.07
N GLY A 757 -23.10 20.01 -30.55
CA GLY A 757 -23.36 19.77 -31.98
C GLY A 757 -23.08 18.35 -32.48
N SER A 758 -22.95 17.36 -31.63
CA SER A 758 -22.84 15.96 -32.05
C SER A 758 -24.13 15.48 -32.71
N THR A 759 -24.08 15.12 -33.99
CA THR A 759 -25.19 14.55 -34.76
C THR A 759 -25.22 13.03 -34.77
N LYS A 760 -24.25 12.35 -34.12
CA LYS A 760 -24.21 10.90 -34.03
C LYS A 760 -25.07 10.39 -32.89
N SER A 761 -26.11 9.65 -33.25
CA SER A 761 -26.80 8.78 -32.32
C SER A 761 -25.93 7.54 -32.04
N ASP A 762 -25.10 7.58 -31.02
CA ASP A 762 -24.47 6.37 -30.54
C ASP A 762 -25.44 5.66 -29.59
N PRO A 763 -25.75 4.37 -29.79
CA PRO A 763 -26.65 3.62 -28.90
C PRO A 763 -26.23 3.67 -27.43
N ALA A 764 -24.95 3.72 -27.14
CA ALA A 764 -24.43 3.82 -25.77
C ALA A 764 -24.71 5.18 -25.13
N ILE A 765 -24.88 6.25 -25.92
CA ILE A 765 -25.18 7.60 -25.43
C ILE A 765 -26.68 7.90 -25.48
N THR A 766 -27.45 7.16 -26.32
CA THR A 766 -28.71 7.64 -26.83
C THR A 766 -29.83 7.72 -25.84
N ASP A 767 -29.94 6.86 -24.90
CA ASP A 767 -31.18 6.85 -24.12
C ASP A 767 -30.99 7.06 -22.65
N ASN A 768 -29.85 6.76 -22.12
CA ASN A 768 -29.69 6.74 -20.69
C ASN A 768 -29.41 8.12 -20.09
N ASN A 769 -28.86 9.04 -20.88
CA ASN A 769 -28.37 10.30 -20.36
C ASN A 769 -29.06 11.54 -20.92
N ALA A 770 -29.98 11.36 -21.87
CA ALA A 770 -30.62 12.46 -22.62
C ALA A 770 -31.82 13.09 -21.91
N SER A 771 -32.37 12.51 -20.86
CA SER A 771 -33.57 13.02 -20.19
C SER A 771 -33.31 13.24 -18.71
N GLU A 772 -34.06 14.23 -18.15
CA GLU A 772 -34.10 14.40 -16.68
C GLU A 772 -34.51 13.12 -15.92
N LYS A 773 -35.13 12.18 -16.62
CA LYS A 773 -35.46 10.85 -16.10
C LYS A 773 -34.24 10.04 -15.67
N ASN A 774 -33.09 10.28 -16.28
CA ASN A 774 -31.86 9.51 -16.03
C ASN A 774 -30.85 10.28 -15.17
N ARG A 775 -31.17 11.45 -14.67
CA ARG A 775 -30.35 12.21 -13.73
C ARG A 775 -29.97 11.44 -12.47
N GLY A 776 -30.77 10.43 -12.10
CA GLY A 776 -30.47 9.53 -10.99
C GLY A 776 -29.48 8.41 -11.30
N ASN A 777 -29.04 8.25 -12.54
CA ASN A 777 -28.16 7.14 -12.95
C ASN A 777 -26.68 7.48 -12.90
N SER A 778 -26.30 8.77 -12.87
CA SER A 778 -24.91 9.16 -12.63
C SER A 778 -24.61 9.21 -11.13
N ARG A 779 -23.34 9.04 -10.77
CA ARG A 779 -22.92 9.15 -9.36
C ARG A 779 -23.20 10.52 -8.79
N TYR A 780 -22.87 11.60 -9.54
CA TYR A 780 -23.25 12.97 -9.17
C TYR A 780 -24.75 13.12 -9.02
N GLY A 781 -25.56 12.57 -9.95
CA GLY A 781 -27.01 12.66 -9.88
C GLY A 781 -27.62 12.00 -8.65
N ALA A 782 -27.10 10.84 -8.27
CA ALA A 782 -27.53 10.18 -7.05
C ALA A 782 -27.21 11.01 -5.79
N TRP A 783 -26.03 11.60 -5.71
CA TRP A 783 -25.63 12.51 -4.63
C TRP A 783 -26.47 13.80 -4.66
N ALA A 784 -26.58 14.46 -5.81
CA ALA A 784 -27.26 15.75 -5.97
C ALA A 784 -28.76 15.65 -5.62
N SER A 785 -29.39 14.52 -5.89
CA SER A 785 -30.79 14.28 -5.51
C SER A 785 -31.00 14.33 -4.00
N GLU A 786 -30.14 13.68 -3.22
CA GLU A 786 -30.19 13.74 -1.76
C GLU A 786 -29.82 15.14 -1.25
N PHE A 787 -28.72 15.73 -1.80
CA PHE A 787 -28.29 17.08 -1.41
C PHE A 787 -29.37 18.14 -1.63
N SER A 788 -30.05 18.10 -2.78
CA SER A 788 -31.17 19.02 -3.08
C SER A 788 -32.29 18.88 -2.07
N SER A 789 -32.57 17.69 -1.58
CA SER A 789 -33.59 17.47 -0.54
C SER A 789 -33.19 18.10 0.81
N PHE A 790 -31.90 18.03 1.18
CA PHE A 790 -31.37 18.66 2.40
C PHE A 790 -31.48 20.19 2.30
N VAL A 791 -31.13 20.76 1.14
CA VAL A 791 -31.30 22.21 0.87
C VAL A 791 -32.75 22.61 1.00
N ALA A 792 -33.67 21.87 0.38
CA ALA A 792 -35.09 22.16 0.44
C ALA A 792 -35.67 22.07 1.86
N ASP A 793 -35.24 21.08 2.63
CA ASP A 793 -35.64 20.90 4.03
C ASP A 793 -35.14 22.04 4.93
N LEU A 794 -33.91 22.48 4.75
CA LEU A 794 -33.32 23.62 5.46
C LEU A 794 -34.12 24.93 5.12
N GLN A 795 -34.37 25.19 3.83
CA GLN A 795 -35.12 26.34 3.37
C GLN A 795 -36.58 26.33 3.85
N ALA A 796 -37.16 25.14 4.00
CA ALA A 796 -38.51 24.94 4.54
C ALA A 796 -38.57 25.02 6.09
N GLY A 797 -37.45 25.28 6.76
CA GLY A 797 -37.40 25.35 8.23
C GLY A 797 -37.53 24.01 8.95
N LYS A 798 -37.33 22.88 8.26
CA LYS A 798 -37.36 21.54 8.84
C LYS A 798 -36.08 21.14 9.60
N GLY A 799 -35.11 22.09 9.67
CA GLY A 799 -33.81 21.88 10.32
C GLY A 799 -32.69 21.48 9.36
N ASP A 800 -31.49 21.49 9.89
CA ASP A 800 -30.27 21.08 9.20
C ASP A 800 -30.23 19.53 9.14
N ARG A 801 -30.27 18.99 7.93
CA ARG A 801 -30.25 17.54 7.70
C ARG A 801 -29.05 17.06 6.87
N LEU A 802 -28.21 17.99 6.40
CA LEU A 802 -26.96 17.61 5.74
C LEU A 802 -26.08 16.87 6.76
N PRO A 803 -25.58 15.69 6.45
CA PRO A 803 -24.65 14.99 7.34
C PRO A 803 -23.41 15.83 7.65
N ASN A 804 -22.86 15.68 8.87
CA ASN A 804 -21.59 16.33 9.21
C ASN A 804 -20.45 15.80 8.33
N LEU A 805 -20.47 14.50 7.98
CA LEU A 805 -19.51 13.89 7.06
C LEU A 805 -20.26 13.19 5.91
N SER A 806 -19.99 13.61 4.69
CA SER A 806 -20.41 12.90 3.46
C SER A 806 -19.17 12.37 2.73
N ILE A 807 -19.11 11.07 2.48
CA ILE A 807 -18.04 10.43 1.70
C ILE A 807 -18.63 10.09 0.34
N VAL A 808 -18.03 10.59 -0.72
CA VAL A 808 -18.52 10.46 -2.11
C VAL A 808 -17.42 9.86 -2.97
N ARG A 809 -17.76 8.86 -3.77
CA ARG A 809 -16.83 8.26 -4.73
C ARG A 809 -17.17 8.65 -6.15
N PHE A 810 -16.20 9.22 -6.88
CA PHE A 810 -16.22 9.45 -8.32
C PHE A 810 -15.00 8.77 -8.94
N SER A 811 -15.18 7.74 -9.74
CA SER A 811 -14.11 6.81 -10.12
C SER A 811 -13.83 6.73 -11.64
N ASN A 812 -14.48 7.54 -12.46
CA ASN A 812 -14.33 7.40 -13.92
C ASN A 812 -13.02 7.96 -14.47
N ASP A 813 -12.28 8.73 -13.71
CA ASP A 813 -10.93 9.14 -14.10
C ASP A 813 -9.93 7.96 -14.15
N HIS A 814 -10.27 6.80 -13.58
CA HIS A 814 -9.57 5.54 -13.81
C HIS A 814 -9.44 5.20 -15.30
N THR A 815 -10.45 5.50 -16.10
CA THR A 815 -10.59 5.15 -17.52
C THR A 815 -10.76 3.64 -17.78
N ALA A 816 -11.10 3.31 -19.00
CA ALA A 816 -11.19 1.91 -19.49
C ALA A 816 -10.33 1.67 -20.75
N GLY A 817 -9.31 2.49 -21.00
CA GLY A 817 -8.49 2.41 -22.20
C GLY A 817 -9.28 2.74 -23.47
N LEU A 818 -9.00 2.04 -24.58
CA LEU A 818 -9.59 2.26 -25.89
C LEU A 818 -10.46 1.07 -26.33
N HIS A 819 -11.49 0.75 -25.56
CA HIS A 819 -12.47 -0.28 -25.93
C HIS A 819 -13.54 0.23 -26.91
N ARG A 820 -14.06 -0.68 -27.72
CA ARG A 820 -15.25 -0.35 -28.53
C ARG A 820 -16.47 -0.13 -27.65
N GLY A 821 -17.23 0.91 -27.96
CA GLY A 821 -18.47 1.22 -27.27
C GLY A 821 -18.30 1.81 -25.88
N THR A 822 -17.06 2.01 -25.43
CA THR A 822 -16.75 2.77 -24.20
C THR A 822 -16.16 4.12 -24.57
N PRO A 823 -16.32 5.15 -23.72
CA PRO A 823 -15.66 6.42 -23.93
C PRO A 823 -14.13 6.34 -24.00
N THR A 824 -13.52 7.33 -24.63
CA THR A 824 -12.05 7.47 -24.60
C THR A 824 -11.57 7.90 -23.22
N PRO A 825 -10.29 7.70 -22.87
CA PRO A 825 -9.72 8.19 -21.62
C PRO A 825 -9.93 9.69 -21.37
N GLN A 826 -9.84 10.52 -22.43
CA GLN A 826 -10.09 11.96 -22.30
C GLN A 826 -11.53 12.26 -21.88
N PHE A 827 -12.48 11.51 -22.41
CA PHE A 827 -13.88 11.68 -22.07
C PHE A 827 -14.15 11.27 -20.63
N TYR A 828 -13.63 10.15 -20.19
CA TYR A 828 -13.78 9.67 -18.81
C TYR A 828 -13.25 10.67 -17.80
N VAL A 829 -12.03 11.18 -17.98
CA VAL A 829 -11.45 12.21 -17.10
C VAL A 829 -12.22 13.53 -17.16
N ALA A 830 -12.67 13.93 -18.34
CA ALA A 830 -13.44 15.16 -18.51
C ALA A 830 -14.83 15.09 -17.83
N GLU A 831 -15.50 13.95 -17.89
CA GLU A 831 -16.80 13.78 -17.27
C GLU A 831 -16.70 13.67 -15.73
N ASN A 832 -15.65 13.07 -15.22
CA ASN A 832 -15.31 13.07 -13.80
C ASN A 832 -15.01 14.51 -13.32
N ASP A 833 -14.19 15.28 -14.05
CA ASP A 833 -13.92 16.69 -13.76
C ASP A 833 -15.19 17.53 -13.72
N TYR A 834 -16.13 17.25 -14.63
CA TYR A 834 -17.41 17.97 -14.66
C TYR A 834 -18.31 17.60 -13.47
N ALA A 835 -18.32 16.34 -13.03
CA ALA A 835 -19.04 15.92 -11.83
C ALA A 835 -18.55 16.67 -10.59
N ILE A 836 -17.22 16.83 -10.44
CA ILE A 836 -16.60 17.63 -9.38
C ILE A 836 -17.03 19.10 -9.49
N GLY A 837 -16.93 19.70 -10.67
CA GLY A 837 -17.35 21.08 -10.90
C GLY A 837 -18.80 21.32 -10.49
N ARG A 838 -19.69 20.40 -10.85
CA ARG A 838 -21.12 20.46 -10.50
C ARG A 838 -21.36 20.31 -9.00
N LEU A 839 -20.65 19.42 -8.33
CA LEU A 839 -20.73 19.25 -6.87
C LEU A 839 -20.33 20.55 -6.16
N VAL A 840 -19.20 21.15 -6.54
CA VAL A 840 -18.74 22.43 -5.98
C VAL A 840 -19.72 23.56 -6.29
N GLU A 841 -20.28 23.59 -7.50
CA GLU A 841 -21.31 24.56 -7.90
C GLU A 841 -22.54 24.48 -7.01
N ASP A 842 -23.11 23.29 -6.83
CA ASP A 842 -24.33 23.09 -6.03
C ASP A 842 -24.12 23.46 -4.56
N VAL A 843 -22.99 23.04 -3.99
CA VAL A 843 -22.65 23.38 -2.59
C VAL A 843 -22.44 24.88 -2.44
N SER A 844 -21.68 25.51 -3.35
CA SER A 844 -21.38 26.95 -3.26
C SER A 844 -22.58 27.85 -3.52
N LYS A 845 -23.61 27.38 -4.23
CA LYS A 845 -24.91 28.06 -4.43
C LYS A 845 -25.90 27.80 -3.31
N SER A 846 -25.61 26.88 -2.40
CA SER A 846 -26.53 26.50 -1.35
C SER A 846 -26.32 27.32 -0.07
N PRO A 847 -27.32 27.32 0.86
CA PRO A 847 -27.16 27.95 2.16
C PRO A 847 -26.10 27.29 3.03
N TYR A 848 -25.62 26.08 2.67
CA TYR A 848 -24.57 25.34 3.37
C TYR A 848 -23.15 25.84 3.08
N TRP A 849 -22.94 26.67 2.04
CA TRP A 849 -21.60 27.06 1.58
C TRP A 849 -20.68 27.60 2.68
N LYS A 850 -21.20 28.48 3.51
CA LYS A 850 -20.42 29.11 4.61
C LYS A 850 -19.96 28.15 5.70
N ASP A 851 -20.62 26.99 5.85
CA ASP A 851 -20.41 26.06 6.93
C ASP A 851 -19.83 24.72 6.42
N THR A 852 -19.48 24.62 5.12
CA THR A 852 -19.03 23.38 4.46
C THR A 852 -17.61 23.51 3.94
N ALA A 853 -16.79 22.49 4.17
CA ALA A 853 -15.52 22.25 3.48
C ALA A 853 -15.65 21.01 2.57
N ILE A 854 -15.08 21.08 1.37
CA ILE A 854 -15.02 19.96 0.43
C ILE A 854 -13.56 19.54 0.29
N PHE A 855 -13.30 18.24 0.42
CA PHE A 855 -11.99 17.64 0.24
C PHE A 855 -12.07 16.68 -0.93
N ILE A 856 -11.07 16.69 -1.80
CA ILE A 856 -11.00 15.79 -2.96
C ILE A 856 -9.60 15.22 -3.04
N VAL A 857 -9.49 13.89 -3.22
CA VAL A 857 -8.23 13.17 -3.28
C VAL A 857 -8.37 12.00 -4.24
N GLU A 858 -7.25 11.58 -4.85
CA GLU A 858 -7.14 10.28 -5.51
C GLU A 858 -6.86 9.22 -4.44
N ASP A 859 -7.33 7.99 -4.63
CA ASP A 859 -7.02 6.88 -3.72
C ASP A 859 -5.56 6.46 -3.84
N ASP A 860 -5.06 6.38 -5.08
CA ASP A 860 -3.65 6.21 -5.44
C ASP A 860 -3.32 7.01 -6.72
N ALA A 861 -2.06 7.03 -7.13
CA ALA A 861 -1.62 7.65 -8.39
C ALA A 861 -1.12 6.63 -9.41
N GLN A 862 -1.28 5.40 -9.11
CA GLN A 862 -0.87 4.13 -9.70
C GLN A 862 0.12 4.20 -10.86
N ASP A 863 -0.25 4.70 -12.02
CA ASP A 863 0.49 4.46 -13.25
C ASP A 863 0.86 5.72 -14.03
N GLY A 864 0.59 6.88 -13.49
CA GLY A 864 0.81 8.12 -14.22
C GLY A 864 2.28 8.56 -14.21
N PRO A 865 2.82 9.11 -15.30
CA PRO A 865 4.10 9.79 -15.26
C PRO A 865 4.00 11.07 -14.44
N ASP A 866 5.02 11.30 -13.61
CA ASP A 866 5.21 12.53 -12.84
C ASP A 866 6.71 12.84 -12.73
N HIS A 867 7.12 14.10 -12.86
CA HIS A 867 8.55 14.45 -12.88
C HIS A 867 9.18 14.51 -11.48
N VAL A 868 8.35 14.49 -10.42
CA VAL A 868 8.82 14.47 -9.03
C VAL A 868 8.79 13.05 -8.46
N ASP A 869 7.62 12.45 -8.41
CA ASP A 869 7.41 11.14 -7.79
C ASP A 869 6.11 10.50 -8.31
N ALA A 870 6.10 9.17 -8.44
CA ALA A 870 4.95 8.42 -8.92
C ALA A 870 3.71 8.52 -8.01
N HIS A 871 3.86 8.95 -6.75
CA HIS A 871 2.76 9.15 -5.81
C HIS A 871 2.22 10.59 -5.80
N ARG A 872 2.84 11.53 -6.54
CA ARG A 872 2.35 12.91 -6.56
C ARG A 872 1.04 12.98 -7.32
N SER A 873 -0.01 13.53 -6.68
CA SER A 873 -1.37 13.43 -7.15
C SER A 873 -2.14 14.75 -6.95
N PRO A 874 -3.19 15.02 -7.76
CA PRO A 874 -4.08 16.15 -7.51
C PRO A 874 -4.85 15.99 -6.20
N ALA A 875 -4.91 17.04 -5.39
CA ALA A 875 -5.79 17.11 -4.23
C ALA A 875 -6.35 18.52 -4.05
N PHE A 876 -7.51 18.62 -3.41
CA PHE A 876 -8.17 19.90 -3.21
C PHE A 876 -8.77 20.01 -1.80
N VAL A 877 -8.64 21.19 -1.25
CA VAL A 877 -9.40 21.65 -0.08
C VAL A 877 -10.17 22.89 -0.51
N ILE A 878 -11.50 22.86 -0.44
CA ILE A 878 -12.37 23.87 -1.04
C ILE A 878 -13.35 24.35 0.03
N SER A 879 -13.38 25.65 0.26
CA SER A 879 -14.33 26.26 1.19
C SER A 879 -14.50 27.77 0.90
N ALA A 880 -15.48 28.38 1.51
CA ALA A 880 -15.61 29.81 1.50
C ALA A 880 -14.42 30.55 2.17
N TYR A 881 -13.64 29.86 2.99
CA TYR A 881 -12.57 30.46 3.79
C TYR A 881 -11.18 30.28 3.21
N ASN A 882 -11.03 29.67 2.04
CA ASN A 882 -9.70 29.49 1.45
C ASN A 882 -9.01 30.84 1.19
N ARG A 883 -7.69 30.88 1.36
CA ARG A 883 -6.87 32.00 0.87
C ARG A 883 -6.91 31.98 -0.67
N PRO A 884 -7.38 33.08 -1.32
CA PRO A 884 -7.62 33.06 -2.76
C PRO A 884 -6.36 32.71 -3.58
N GLY A 885 -6.46 31.70 -4.41
CA GLY A 885 -5.43 31.27 -5.34
C GLY A 885 -4.11 30.87 -4.71
N ALA A 886 -4.07 30.51 -3.43
CA ALA A 886 -2.86 30.15 -2.72
C ALA A 886 -2.12 28.99 -3.41
N LEU A 887 -0.78 29.02 -3.33
CA LEU A 887 0.05 27.85 -3.59
C LEU A 887 0.41 27.21 -2.26
N VAL A 888 0.14 25.92 -2.12
CA VAL A 888 0.61 25.08 -1.03
C VAL A 888 1.73 24.21 -1.60
N HIS A 889 2.96 24.62 -1.32
CA HIS A 889 4.19 24.02 -1.87
C HIS A 889 4.92 23.12 -0.85
N GLU A 890 4.46 23.11 0.39
CA GLU A 890 4.95 22.18 1.40
C GLU A 890 4.47 20.75 1.09
N PHE A 891 5.27 19.77 1.54
CA PHE A 891 4.88 18.37 1.48
C PHE A 891 3.60 18.11 2.28
N HIS A 892 2.62 17.54 1.62
CA HIS A 892 1.42 16.99 2.23
C HIS A 892 1.05 15.67 1.57
N ASN A 893 0.30 14.84 2.29
CA ASN A 893 -0.14 13.56 1.77
C ASN A 893 -1.60 13.25 2.18
N THR A 894 -2.08 12.07 1.82
CA THR A 894 -3.45 11.63 2.14
C THR A 894 -3.75 11.74 3.65
N VAL A 895 -2.78 11.39 4.50
CA VAL A 895 -2.94 11.48 5.97
C VAL A 895 -3.01 12.92 6.46
N SER A 896 -2.23 13.84 5.85
CA SER A 896 -2.32 15.29 6.08
C SER A 896 -3.70 15.83 5.74
N LEU A 897 -4.28 15.37 4.64
CA LEU A 897 -5.60 15.78 4.19
C LEU A 897 -6.68 15.28 5.16
N ILE A 898 -6.61 14.02 5.57
CA ILE A 898 -7.53 13.45 6.57
C ILE A 898 -7.39 14.21 7.90
N ARG A 899 -6.16 14.51 8.36
CA ARG A 899 -5.96 15.32 9.57
C ARG A 899 -6.60 16.69 9.48
N THR A 900 -6.51 17.33 8.33
CA THR A 900 -7.17 18.62 8.06
C THR A 900 -8.69 18.50 8.14
N LEU A 901 -9.24 17.45 7.54
CA LEU A 901 -10.65 17.11 7.60
C LEU A 901 -11.13 16.86 9.04
N GLU A 902 -10.39 16.08 9.82
CA GLU A 902 -10.68 15.83 11.23
C GLU A 902 -10.74 17.12 12.03
N LEU A 903 -9.76 18.02 11.83
CA LEU A 903 -9.76 19.33 12.48
C LEU A 903 -10.97 20.18 12.06
N CYS A 904 -11.43 20.08 10.81
CA CYS A 904 -12.65 20.78 10.37
C CYS A 904 -13.88 20.31 11.14
N LEU A 905 -14.00 19.04 11.44
CA LEU A 905 -15.13 18.44 12.17
C LEU A 905 -14.90 18.35 13.69
N GLY A 906 -13.72 18.70 14.19
CA GLY A 906 -13.36 18.55 15.60
C GLY A 906 -13.22 17.10 16.05
N LEU A 907 -12.82 16.20 15.14
CA LEU A 907 -12.57 14.80 15.44
C LEU A 907 -11.22 14.61 16.10
N GLU A 908 -11.17 13.66 17.02
CA GLU A 908 -9.90 13.13 17.52
C GLU A 908 -9.25 12.28 16.42
N PRO A 909 -7.91 12.28 16.35
CA PRO A 909 -7.21 11.45 15.37
C PRO A 909 -7.48 9.96 15.58
N MET A 910 -7.51 9.21 14.49
CA MET A 910 -7.80 7.78 14.51
C MET A 910 -6.59 6.96 14.98
N ASN A 911 -5.39 7.31 14.54
CA ASN A 911 -4.19 6.50 14.78
C ASN A 911 -2.92 7.36 14.99
N LEU A 912 -1.77 6.71 15.09
CA LEU A 912 -0.47 7.37 15.29
C LEU A 912 -0.15 8.35 14.16
N LEU A 913 -0.52 8.01 12.93
CA LEU A 913 -0.07 8.70 11.74
C LEU A 913 -0.81 10.02 11.57
N ASP A 914 -2.13 10.02 11.59
CA ASP A 914 -2.93 11.25 11.52
C ASP A 914 -2.80 12.14 12.76
N ALA A 915 -2.56 11.53 13.95
CA ALA A 915 -2.29 12.30 15.17
C ALA A 915 -1.06 13.21 15.05
N ASN A 916 -0.09 12.82 14.22
CA ASN A 916 1.19 13.53 14.06
C ASN A 916 1.34 14.16 12.66
N ALA A 917 0.33 14.05 11.83
CA ALA A 917 0.28 14.62 10.49
C ALA A 917 0.31 16.16 10.51
N THR A 918 0.95 16.75 9.49
CA THR A 918 0.91 18.21 9.27
C THR A 918 -0.37 18.59 8.55
N PRO A 919 -1.30 19.30 9.20
CA PRO A 919 -2.51 19.74 8.53
C PRO A 919 -2.21 20.71 7.39
N ILE A 920 -3.04 20.73 6.36
CA ILE A 920 -2.93 21.65 5.23
C ILE A 920 -3.38 23.05 5.68
N ASP A 921 -2.44 23.99 5.74
CA ASP A 921 -2.73 25.39 6.08
C ASP A 921 -3.14 26.18 4.83
N ILE A 922 -4.43 26.19 4.54
CA ILE A 922 -5.00 26.88 3.37
C ILE A 922 -6.08 27.91 3.73
N PHE A 923 -6.56 27.93 4.98
CA PHE A 923 -7.69 28.75 5.37
C PHE A 923 -7.28 30.18 5.75
N GLY A 924 -8.13 31.15 5.34
CA GLY A 924 -8.05 32.55 5.69
C GLY A 924 -9.08 32.93 6.75
N ALA A 925 -9.11 34.23 7.10
CA ALA A 925 -10.02 34.79 8.11
C ALA A 925 -11.40 35.20 7.54
N THR A 926 -11.49 35.46 6.25
CA THR A 926 -12.66 36.04 5.61
C THR A 926 -13.29 35.07 4.62
N ALA A 927 -14.60 34.89 4.73
CA ALA A 927 -15.34 34.03 3.83
C ALA A 927 -15.61 34.72 2.49
N ASP A 928 -15.30 34.06 1.38
CA ASP A 928 -15.82 34.39 0.04
C ASP A 928 -17.06 33.54 -0.24
N LEU A 929 -18.24 34.21 -0.18
CA LEU A 929 -19.52 33.56 -0.43
C LEU A 929 -19.92 33.56 -1.91
N SER A 930 -19.06 34.03 -2.80
CA SER A 930 -19.33 33.99 -4.25
C SER A 930 -19.47 32.53 -4.69
N PRO A 931 -20.53 32.20 -5.48
CA PRO A 931 -20.67 30.81 -5.95
C PRO A 931 -19.61 30.45 -6.97
N PHE A 932 -19.29 29.17 -7.04
CA PHE A 932 -18.54 28.57 -8.14
C PHE A 932 -19.52 28.30 -9.31
N THR A 933 -18.99 28.31 -10.52
CA THR A 933 -19.74 27.89 -11.71
C THR A 933 -18.98 26.83 -12.43
N ALA A 934 -19.61 25.67 -12.61
CA ALA A 934 -19.02 24.56 -13.33
C ALA A 934 -18.77 24.91 -14.80
N VAL A 935 -17.63 24.47 -15.31
CA VAL A 935 -17.20 24.72 -16.68
C VAL A 935 -17.34 23.42 -17.46
N LEU A 936 -17.98 23.46 -18.61
CA LEU A 936 -18.09 22.33 -19.49
C LEU A 936 -16.72 22.01 -20.12
N PRO A 937 -16.21 20.76 -19.97
CA PRO A 937 -14.98 20.35 -20.61
C PRO A 937 -15.05 20.46 -22.13
N ASN A 938 -13.92 20.80 -22.74
CA ASN A 938 -13.78 20.89 -24.20
C ASN A 938 -12.97 19.70 -24.71
N VAL A 939 -13.65 18.60 -24.99
CA VAL A 939 -13.09 17.42 -25.63
C VAL A 939 -13.58 17.37 -27.09
N ALA A 940 -12.68 17.16 -28.03
CA ALA A 940 -13.04 17.11 -29.46
C ALA A 940 -14.06 15.99 -29.73
N LEU A 941 -15.12 16.30 -30.48
CA LEU A 941 -16.24 15.38 -30.72
C LEU A 941 -15.85 14.06 -31.35
N ASP A 942 -14.85 14.09 -32.24
CA ASP A 942 -14.29 12.89 -32.87
C ASP A 942 -13.36 12.08 -31.98
N ASN A 943 -13.16 12.53 -30.75
CA ASN A 943 -12.33 11.92 -29.73
C ASN A 943 -13.14 11.47 -28.49
N LEU A 944 -14.45 11.44 -28.59
CA LEU A 944 -15.31 10.97 -27.48
C LEU A 944 -15.32 9.44 -27.37
N PHE A 945 -15.29 8.77 -28.52
CA PHE A 945 -15.30 7.30 -28.60
C PHE A 945 -14.27 6.80 -29.60
N PRO A 946 -13.66 5.63 -29.34
CA PRO A 946 -12.85 4.96 -30.34
C PRO A 946 -13.67 4.63 -31.60
N PRO A 947 -13.06 4.64 -32.81
CA PRO A 947 -13.79 4.35 -34.04
C PRO A 947 -14.25 2.88 -34.14
N ASP A 948 -15.46 2.66 -34.67
CA ASP A 948 -16.00 1.30 -34.92
C ASP A 948 -15.13 0.44 -35.82
N ARG A 949 -14.42 1.08 -36.75
CA ARG A 949 -13.53 0.41 -37.71
C ARG A 949 -12.14 1.02 -37.62
N PRO A 950 -11.35 0.65 -36.61
CA PRO A 950 -10.02 1.17 -36.47
C PRO A 950 -9.07 0.67 -37.55
N SER A 951 -8.09 1.47 -37.90
CA SER A 951 -7.02 1.11 -38.82
C SER A 951 -5.66 1.60 -38.32
N GLY A 952 -4.57 1.03 -38.82
CA GLY A 952 -3.23 1.45 -38.46
C GLY A 952 -2.95 1.31 -36.94
N ARG A 953 -2.32 2.30 -36.37
CA ARG A 953 -1.96 2.29 -34.93
C ARG A 953 -3.17 2.30 -33.98
N MET A 954 -4.27 2.91 -34.40
CA MET A 954 -5.50 2.86 -33.59
C MET A 954 -5.99 1.42 -33.44
N ALA A 955 -5.96 0.63 -34.51
CA ALA A 955 -6.31 -0.78 -34.44
C ALA A 955 -5.35 -1.57 -33.52
N TYR A 956 -4.06 -1.22 -33.53
CA TYR A 956 -3.06 -1.84 -32.64
C TYR A 956 -3.35 -1.54 -31.17
N TYR A 957 -3.58 -0.26 -30.81
CA TYR A 957 -3.82 0.11 -29.42
C TYR A 957 -5.19 -0.35 -28.89
N MET A 958 -6.19 -0.45 -29.75
CA MET A 958 -7.47 -1.07 -29.39
C MET A 958 -7.32 -2.57 -29.14
N ASP A 959 -6.57 -3.29 -30.01
CA ASP A 959 -6.26 -4.70 -29.80
C ASP A 959 -5.37 -4.90 -28.54
N LEU A 960 -4.47 -3.98 -28.26
CA LEU A 960 -3.68 -3.98 -27.04
C LEU A 960 -4.57 -3.78 -25.80
N THR A 961 -5.55 -2.88 -25.87
CA THR A 961 -6.56 -2.67 -24.83
C THR A 961 -7.40 -3.93 -24.61
N ASP A 962 -7.87 -4.57 -25.67
CA ASP A 962 -8.69 -5.80 -25.59
C ASP A 962 -7.91 -6.98 -24.96
N ARG A 963 -6.59 -6.90 -24.92
CA ARG A 963 -5.72 -7.88 -24.23
C ARG A 963 -5.47 -7.54 -22.75
N GLN A 964 -5.77 -6.31 -22.32
CA GLN A 964 -5.68 -5.93 -20.92
C GLN A 964 -6.86 -6.52 -20.13
N ASP A 965 -6.61 -6.97 -18.93
CA ASP A 965 -7.69 -7.31 -18.00
C ASP A 965 -8.12 -6.06 -17.24
N LEU A 966 -8.89 -5.21 -17.87
CA LEU A 966 -9.50 -4.02 -17.26
C LEU A 966 -10.77 -4.34 -16.47
N SER A 967 -11.14 -5.62 -16.45
CA SER A 967 -12.33 -6.09 -15.74
C SER A 967 -12.07 -6.35 -14.27
N HIS A 968 -10.80 -6.32 -13.88
CA HIS A 968 -10.37 -6.58 -12.52
C HIS A 968 -9.35 -5.52 -12.15
N PRO A 969 -9.38 -5.08 -10.90
CA PRO A 969 -8.48 -4.05 -10.42
C PRO A 969 -7.02 -4.45 -10.62
N ASP A 970 -6.20 -3.53 -11.09
CA ASP A 970 -4.74 -3.63 -11.31
C ASP A 970 -4.25 -4.88 -12.06
N MET A 971 -5.10 -5.47 -12.89
CA MET A 971 -4.73 -6.58 -13.76
C MET A 971 -4.26 -6.12 -15.14
N ALA A 972 -4.40 -4.85 -15.44
CA ALA A 972 -3.83 -4.25 -16.64
C ALA A 972 -2.30 -4.21 -16.56
N ASN A 973 -1.62 -4.25 -17.70
CA ASN A 973 -0.21 -3.91 -17.77
C ASN A 973 -0.08 -2.38 -17.75
N PRO A 974 0.46 -1.77 -16.67
CA PRO A 974 0.44 -0.31 -16.52
C PRO A 974 1.21 0.41 -17.61
N ARG A 975 2.33 -0.13 -18.08
CA ARG A 975 3.08 0.47 -19.20
C ARG A 975 2.27 0.50 -20.48
N GLU A 976 1.68 -0.65 -20.83
CA GLU A 976 0.84 -0.75 -22.01
C GLU A 976 -0.39 0.16 -21.88
N LEU A 977 -0.98 0.23 -20.67
CA LEU A 977 -2.09 1.13 -20.38
C LEU A 977 -1.68 2.60 -20.52
N ASN A 978 -0.52 2.99 -20.00
CA ASN A 978 0.00 4.34 -20.19
C ASN A 978 0.28 4.67 -21.67
N GLU A 979 0.81 3.73 -22.45
CA GLU A 979 0.98 3.89 -23.89
C GLU A 979 -0.36 4.03 -24.62
N ILE A 980 -1.39 3.26 -24.21
CA ILE A 980 -2.76 3.36 -24.73
C ILE A 980 -3.35 4.73 -24.42
N ILE A 981 -3.26 5.16 -23.17
CA ILE A 981 -3.76 6.46 -22.70
C ILE A 981 -3.01 7.59 -23.39
N TRP A 982 -1.69 7.53 -23.48
CA TRP A 982 -0.88 8.52 -24.21
C TRP A 982 -1.30 8.61 -25.68
N PHE A 983 -1.38 7.46 -26.36
CA PHE A 983 -1.79 7.44 -27.75
C PHE A 983 -3.20 8.01 -27.94
N SER A 984 -4.12 7.77 -27.02
CA SER A 984 -5.49 8.28 -27.14
C SER A 984 -5.54 9.80 -27.18
N VAL A 985 -4.62 10.49 -26.46
CA VAL A 985 -4.58 11.95 -26.40
C VAL A 985 -3.59 12.53 -27.42
N ARG A 986 -2.41 11.94 -27.56
CA ARG A 986 -1.28 12.50 -28.33
C ARG A 986 -1.04 11.86 -29.69
N GLY A 987 -1.79 10.81 -30.01
CA GLY A 987 -1.63 10.08 -31.30
C GLY A 987 -0.23 9.50 -31.42
N ASP A 988 0.41 9.73 -32.57
CA ASP A 988 1.71 9.17 -32.92
C ASP A 988 2.91 9.87 -32.28
N LEU A 989 2.70 10.87 -31.45
CA LEU A 989 3.78 11.53 -30.74
C LEU A 989 4.39 10.54 -29.74
N PRO A 990 5.74 10.44 -29.69
CA PRO A 990 6.39 9.56 -28.74
C PRO A 990 6.10 10.03 -27.30
N MET A 991 5.82 9.09 -26.43
CA MET A 991 5.67 9.39 -25.02
C MET A 991 7.04 9.82 -24.46
N PRO A 992 7.14 11.00 -23.81
CA PRO A 992 8.40 11.44 -23.24
C PRO A 992 8.86 10.45 -22.17
N VAL A 993 10.18 10.31 -22.07
CA VAL A 993 10.78 9.66 -20.90
C VAL A 993 10.67 10.65 -19.76
N ALA A 994 9.88 10.36 -18.76
CA ALA A 994 9.79 11.21 -17.58
C ALA A 994 11.18 11.36 -16.96
N ALA A 995 11.63 12.59 -16.84
CA ALA A 995 12.88 12.91 -16.13
C ALA A 995 12.54 12.87 -14.62
N HIS A 996 12.62 11.69 -14.03
CA HIS A 996 12.43 11.53 -12.59
C HIS A 996 13.67 12.06 -11.88
N LEU A 997 13.50 13.13 -11.17
CA LEU A 997 14.48 13.57 -10.18
C LEU A 997 14.16 12.79 -8.89
N PRO A 998 15.14 12.04 -8.34
CA PRO A 998 14.91 11.39 -7.06
C PRO A 998 14.65 12.46 -6.01
N ALA A 999 13.47 12.41 -5.42
CA ALA A 999 13.09 13.41 -4.43
C ALA A 999 13.99 13.40 -3.18
N PHE A 1000 14.72 12.33 -2.92
CA PHE A 1000 15.36 12.17 -1.61
C PHE A 1000 16.82 11.67 -1.61
N ASP A 1001 17.30 10.97 -2.61
CA ASP A 1001 18.40 10.03 -2.36
C ASP A 1001 19.81 10.53 -2.60
N LEU A 1002 20.02 11.53 -3.42
CA LEU A 1002 21.38 11.96 -3.78
C LEU A 1002 22.03 12.87 -2.73
N MET A 1003 21.23 13.52 -1.90
CA MET A 1003 21.72 14.46 -0.88
C MET A 1003 22.12 13.76 0.43
N THR A 1004 21.42 12.71 0.84
CA THR A 1004 21.70 11.97 2.06
C THR A 1004 22.83 10.96 1.92
N ALA A 1005 23.05 10.42 0.72
CA ALA A 1005 24.12 9.46 0.45
C ALA A 1005 25.46 10.11 0.10
N GLY A 1006 25.56 11.43 0.02
CA GLY A 1006 26.78 12.14 -0.40
C GLY A 1006 27.20 11.85 -1.84
N ILE A 1007 26.32 11.27 -2.65
CA ILE A 1007 26.57 10.93 -4.06
C ILE A 1007 26.21 12.14 -4.91
N LYS A 1008 27.24 12.84 -5.40
CA LYS A 1008 27.00 13.90 -6.39
C LYS A 1008 26.50 13.26 -7.69
N PRO A 1009 25.47 13.83 -8.35
CA PRO A 1009 25.03 13.34 -9.65
C PRO A 1009 26.21 13.38 -10.62
N GLY A 1010 26.51 12.22 -11.19
CA GLY A 1010 27.51 12.13 -12.24
C GLY A 1010 27.06 12.98 -13.43
N LYS A 1011 27.88 13.92 -13.87
CA LYS A 1011 27.64 14.61 -15.14
C LYS A 1011 27.48 13.55 -16.23
N GLU A 1012 26.29 13.45 -16.82
CA GLU A 1012 26.13 12.71 -18.05
C GLU A 1012 27.14 13.24 -19.07
N LYS A 1013 28.01 12.35 -19.53
CA LYS A 1013 28.78 12.63 -20.72
C LYS A 1013 27.76 12.64 -21.87
N GLU A 1014 27.55 13.81 -22.45
CA GLU A 1014 26.98 13.93 -23.78
C GLU A 1014 27.74 12.93 -24.69
N ARG A 1015 27.01 11.88 -25.12
CA ARG A 1015 27.49 11.05 -26.23
C ARG A 1015 27.36 11.92 -27.48
N GLY A 1016 28.48 12.45 -27.92
CA GLY A 1016 28.55 13.06 -29.21
C GLY A 1016 28.12 12.07 -30.28
N ASP A 1017 27.23 12.51 -31.13
CA ASP A 1017 26.97 11.90 -32.42
C ASP A 1017 28.31 11.73 -33.14
N GLY A 1018 28.69 10.51 -33.36
CA GLY A 1018 29.78 10.10 -34.24
C GLY A 1018 29.17 9.24 -35.30
N ASP A 1019 28.92 9.85 -36.46
CA ASP A 1019 28.72 9.11 -37.70
C ASP A 1019 29.93 8.18 -37.89
N ASP A 1020 29.67 6.93 -38.33
CA ASP A 1020 30.24 6.36 -39.55
C ASP A 1020 30.12 4.82 -39.57
N GLU A 1021 29.57 4.36 -40.74
CA GLU A 1021 29.53 3.04 -41.43
C GLU A 1021 28.74 1.90 -40.81
#